data_022e682282850b7f1b88b60471de4456
#
_entry.id   022e682282850b7f1b88b60471de4456
#
_cell.length_a   1.000
_cell.length_b   1.000
_cell.length_c   1.000
_cell.angle_alpha   90.00
_cell.angle_beta   90.00
_cell.angle_gamma   90.00
#
_symmetry.space_group_name_H-M   'P 1'
#
loop_
_entity.id
_entity.type
_entity.pdbx_description
1 polymer ?
#
loop_
_entity_poly.entity_id
_entity_poly.type
_entity_poly.pdbx_seq_one_letter_code
_entity_poly.pdbx_strand_id
1 'polypeptide(L)'
;MARFRREAEAAAHLDHPNILPIYEVGQGEDDLPFFSMKFAAGGNLVEAGPALRREPRRVAGLMAKVARAVHHAHIRGILHRDLKPANILLDGHGEPLVSDFGLATWLNSVSDLTHSLTIFGTPGYIAPEQANPGVAEAAKLTPVADVYSLGAILFDLLTGRPPFLGEHALAVIQQASQKPAPKLRLLVPTLDRDLETICAKCLERDASARYRSAAALAEDLERWLDGRSIIARPVSLPVRLWRWSKRNRMTAAMTALSVALATVVGTLIWEGQFASPPPTTGIAVLPFESVGPDKENAFFADGVYDGVSAKLAKIADLKVISHNSVAKYRGMHNAREAGRALNVAYVFEGRVRREAGRIHLDAQLIDARTDAPIWTEKYDRDLTNLFTLQSEIAQKVANRLGAQVSSLEKAAIEEPPTTDLVAYDAYLRANDLINGITFSPRAKEDLFQAVELLDHAVARDPSFFDAYCELAGAHDKIYFSGFDHTDGRLNLAETTVQSVRRLRRESGETHLALANHLYWAYRDYDRAKAELAIAKRSLPNESRIPLLTGYIERRQGQWEKSLEEMKQALELDPRNFSILQQISLTYQALHRYKEALATLDSVLAIAPKDVASNVRRAWVAAEWRADLKPLHTTIETVLADNPSAPPVVVYRWLDLALREGDASAAERALAAMPAGGCYDENIPFPTSWCEGLVDRLRGDEPAAHDAFIRARNELEQVLRNQPGYAQGLCALGVVDAALGNKEDAIREGERAVELIPVSKSAIEGSVLTQYLAIIYGWTGDKDCAIERLAEAAKLPGSHVTYGYLRLHPLWDPLRGDRRFEAIVASLAPKY
;
A
#
# COMPACT_ATOMS: atom_id res chain seq x y z
N MET A 1 -12.98 30.05 51.28
CA MET A 1 -13.50 29.26 52.39
C MET A 1 -14.33 28.03 51.96
N ALA A 2 -15.48 28.17 51.31
CA ALA A 2 -16.34 27.03 50.96
C ALA A 2 -15.67 25.96 50.04
N ARG A 3 -14.72 26.34 49.20
CA ARG A 3 -13.99 25.42 48.29
C ARG A 3 -12.90 24.64 49.04
N PHE A 4 -12.15 25.27 49.94
CA PHE A 4 -11.17 24.63 50.83
C PHE A 4 -11.82 23.54 51.69
N ARG A 5 -12.96 23.89 52.32
CA ARG A 5 -13.70 22.94 53.15
C ARG A 5 -14.17 21.72 52.35
N ARG A 6 -14.67 21.91 51.11
CA ARG A 6 -15.05 20.80 50.21
C ARG A 6 -13.88 19.93 49.79
N GLU A 7 -12.72 20.53 49.48
CA GLU A 7 -11.53 19.78 49.04
C GLU A 7 -10.90 19.02 50.24
N ALA A 8 -10.85 19.63 51.41
CA ALA A 8 -10.42 18.98 52.64
C ALA A 8 -11.40 17.89 53.11
N GLU A 9 -12.70 18.12 53.05
CA GLU A 9 -13.73 17.12 53.30
C GLU A 9 -13.67 15.97 52.31
N ALA A 10 -13.44 16.21 51.03
CA ALA A 10 -13.25 15.16 50.01
C ALA A 10 -12.00 14.31 50.26
N ALA A 11 -10.88 14.95 50.70
CA ALA A 11 -9.65 14.23 51.05
C ALA A 11 -9.81 13.42 52.36
N ALA A 12 -10.59 13.92 53.32
CA ALA A 12 -10.88 13.21 54.57
C ALA A 12 -11.72 11.93 54.38
N HIS A 13 -12.44 11.81 53.26
CA HIS A 13 -13.20 10.60 52.91
C HIS A 13 -12.37 9.52 52.16
N LEU A 14 -11.06 9.76 51.97
CA LEU A 14 -10.16 8.78 51.33
C LEU A 14 -9.63 7.79 52.37
N ASP A 15 -10.31 6.65 52.53
CA ASP A 15 -9.84 5.55 53.37
C ASP A 15 -8.97 4.57 52.59
N HIS A 16 -7.66 4.67 52.80
CA HIS A 16 -6.66 3.77 52.20
C HIS A 16 -5.39 3.69 53.04
N PRO A 17 -4.77 2.51 53.22
CA PRO A 17 -3.63 2.31 54.12
C PRO A 17 -2.41 3.20 53.80
N ASN A 18 -2.29 3.65 52.52
CA ASN A 18 -1.19 4.49 52.06
C ASN A 18 -1.63 5.94 51.70
N ILE A 19 -2.75 6.40 52.24
CA ILE A 19 -3.17 7.81 52.23
C ILE A 19 -3.14 8.32 53.69
N LEU A 20 -2.62 9.52 53.90
CA LEU A 20 -2.53 10.11 55.23
C LEU A 20 -3.95 10.43 55.74
N PRO A 21 -4.42 9.83 56.85
CA PRO A 21 -5.74 10.08 57.36
C PRO A 21 -5.86 11.51 57.91
N ILE A 22 -6.90 12.23 57.54
CA ILE A 22 -7.32 13.48 58.15
C ILE A 22 -8.40 13.13 59.19
N TYR A 23 -8.19 13.57 60.46
CA TYR A 23 -9.07 13.24 61.55
C TYR A 23 -10.16 14.28 61.72
N GLU A 24 -9.82 15.57 61.54
CA GLU A 24 -10.73 16.69 61.78
C GLU A 24 -10.40 17.84 60.82
N VAL A 25 -11.45 18.51 60.32
CA VAL A 25 -11.35 19.75 59.54
C VAL A 25 -12.21 20.79 60.30
N GLY A 26 -11.60 21.85 60.76
CA GLY A 26 -12.25 22.87 61.56
C GLY A 26 -11.81 24.30 61.26
N GLN A 27 -12.32 25.24 62.08
CA GLN A 27 -11.98 26.65 62.05
C GLN A 27 -11.49 27.06 63.46
N GLY A 28 -10.29 27.64 63.54
CA GLY A 28 -9.71 28.11 64.80
C GLY A 28 -10.40 29.36 65.33
N GLU A 29 -10.01 29.77 66.55
CA GLU A 29 -10.53 31.00 67.22
C GLU A 29 -10.26 32.29 66.42
N ASP A 30 -9.24 32.27 65.52
CA ASP A 30 -8.88 33.38 64.62
C ASP A 30 -9.58 33.26 63.23
N ASP A 31 -10.63 32.51 63.07
CA ASP A 31 -11.33 32.23 61.82
C ASP A 31 -10.44 31.58 60.75
N LEU A 32 -9.23 31.10 61.09
CA LEU A 32 -8.32 30.38 60.22
C LEU A 32 -8.71 28.89 60.12
N PRO A 33 -8.81 28.35 58.91
CA PRO A 33 -9.10 26.92 58.74
C PRO A 33 -7.90 26.06 59.20
N PHE A 34 -8.18 24.99 59.95
CA PHE A 34 -7.19 23.95 60.28
C PHE A 34 -7.72 22.58 60.01
N PHE A 35 -6.82 21.62 59.87
CA PHE A 35 -7.11 20.20 59.88
C PHE A 35 -6.10 19.45 60.74
N SER A 36 -6.55 18.42 61.42
CA SER A 36 -5.68 17.50 62.13
C SER A 36 -5.51 16.20 61.35
N MET A 37 -4.28 15.67 61.31
CA MET A 37 -3.95 14.47 60.57
C MET A 37 -3.03 13.53 61.35
N LYS A 38 -2.89 12.29 60.93
CA LYS A 38 -1.97 11.34 61.49
C LYS A 38 -0.52 11.86 61.43
N PHE A 39 0.21 11.75 62.56
CA PHE A 39 1.63 12.07 62.55
C PHE A 39 2.45 10.97 61.88
N ALA A 40 3.25 11.30 60.87
CA ALA A 40 4.15 10.41 60.15
C ALA A 40 5.57 10.49 60.74
N ALA A 41 5.97 9.52 61.54
CA ALA A 41 7.20 9.56 62.28
C ALA A 41 8.49 9.28 61.44
N GLY A 42 8.35 8.76 60.25
CA GLY A 42 9.48 8.38 59.38
C GLY A 42 9.97 9.50 58.42
N GLY A 43 9.47 10.75 58.56
CA GLY A 43 9.81 11.86 57.67
C GLY A 43 9.16 11.73 56.28
N ASN A 44 9.83 12.22 55.23
CA ASN A 44 9.30 12.21 53.87
C ASN A 44 10.32 11.60 52.85
N LEU A 45 9.88 11.42 51.60
CA LEU A 45 10.75 10.82 50.59
C LEU A 45 11.95 11.70 50.15
N VAL A 46 11.96 12.99 50.45
CA VAL A 46 13.16 13.85 50.24
C VAL A 46 14.27 13.43 51.20
N GLU A 47 13.91 13.23 52.47
CA GLU A 47 14.84 12.83 53.52
C GLU A 47 15.31 11.37 53.35
N ALA A 48 14.40 10.48 53.01
CA ALA A 48 14.69 9.05 52.85
C ALA A 48 15.38 8.72 51.49
N GLY A 49 15.29 9.58 50.47
CA GLY A 49 15.78 9.37 49.12
C GLY A 49 17.24 8.92 49.02
N PRO A 50 18.21 9.54 49.70
CA PRO A 50 19.61 9.14 49.66
C PRO A 50 19.87 7.69 50.11
N ALA A 51 19.13 7.20 51.09
CA ALA A 51 19.22 5.80 51.54
C ALA A 51 18.53 4.83 50.53
N LEU A 52 17.33 5.20 50.08
CA LEU A 52 16.53 4.39 49.14
C LEU A 52 17.19 4.18 47.78
N ARG A 53 18.02 5.13 47.30
CA ARG A 53 18.69 5.07 46.01
C ARG A 53 19.52 3.81 45.79
N ARG A 54 20.04 3.22 46.87
CA ARG A 54 20.82 1.99 46.80
C ARG A 54 19.99 0.70 46.72
N GLU A 55 18.67 0.85 46.92
CA GLU A 55 17.71 -0.26 47.00
C GLU A 55 16.58 -0.15 45.96
N PRO A 56 16.85 -0.33 44.65
CA PRO A 56 15.86 -0.11 43.57
C PRO A 56 14.59 -0.96 43.74
N ARG A 57 14.70 -2.14 44.34
CA ARG A 57 13.53 -3.00 44.63
C ARG A 57 12.63 -2.39 45.71
N ARG A 58 13.22 -1.79 46.73
CA ARG A 58 12.47 -1.10 47.80
C ARG A 58 11.81 0.17 47.24
N VAL A 59 12.49 0.93 46.38
CA VAL A 59 11.92 2.09 45.68
C VAL A 59 10.71 1.67 44.85
N ALA A 60 10.82 0.62 44.07
CA ALA A 60 9.71 0.12 43.25
C ALA A 60 8.52 -0.36 44.10
N GLY A 61 8.77 -1.01 45.25
CA GLY A 61 7.74 -1.44 46.15
C GLY A 61 6.99 -0.27 46.81
N LEU A 62 7.74 0.75 47.26
CA LEU A 62 7.14 1.98 47.79
C LEU A 62 6.30 2.71 46.72
N MET A 63 6.86 2.85 45.50
CA MET A 63 6.15 3.53 44.43
C MET A 63 4.92 2.75 43.89
N ALA A 64 4.92 1.43 43.98
CA ALA A 64 3.72 0.65 43.70
C ALA A 64 2.59 0.95 44.69
N LYS A 65 2.89 1.01 45.99
CA LYS A 65 1.92 1.37 47.03
C LYS A 65 1.41 2.81 46.86
N VAL A 66 2.30 3.75 46.59
CA VAL A 66 1.94 5.16 46.30
C VAL A 66 1.02 5.24 45.10
N ALA A 67 1.34 4.53 44.03
CA ALA A 67 0.51 4.49 42.80
C ALA A 67 -0.88 3.85 43.05
N ARG A 68 -0.98 2.87 43.93
CA ARG A 68 -2.27 2.28 44.35
C ARG A 68 -3.10 3.32 45.17
N ALA A 69 -2.45 4.05 46.05
CA ALA A 69 -3.10 5.13 46.84
C ALA A 69 -3.64 6.26 45.94
N VAL A 70 -2.81 6.71 44.99
CA VAL A 70 -3.20 7.74 44.01
C VAL A 70 -4.35 7.24 43.13
N HIS A 71 -4.30 5.97 42.70
CA HIS A 71 -5.42 5.39 41.95
C HIS A 71 -6.72 5.33 42.74
N HIS A 72 -6.66 5.03 44.05
CA HIS A 72 -7.82 5.01 44.92
C HIS A 72 -8.52 6.38 44.99
N ALA A 73 -7.74 7.47 44.96
CA ALA A 73 -8.28 8.82 44.87
C ALA A 73 -8.89 9.11 43.48
N HIS A 74 -8.21 8.66 42.42
CA HIS A 74 -8.66 8.85 41.01
C HIS A 74 -10.05 8.25 40.74
N ILE A 75 -10.32 7.04 41.24
CA ILE A 75 -11.64 6.41 41.07
C ILE A 75 -12.77 7.11 41.80
N ARG A 76 -12.43 7.98 42.78
CA ARG A 76 -13.35 8.87 43.53
C ARG A 76 -13.41 10.28 42.94
N GLY A 77 -12.78 10.49 41.75
CA GLY A 77 -12.78 11.78 41.06
C GLY A 77 -11.81 12.82 41.64
N ILE A 78 -10.89 12.42 42.53
CA ILE A 78 -9.92 13.32 43.19
C ILE A 78 -8.55 13.14 42.54
N LEU A 79 -8.01 14.23 41.94
CA LEU A 79 -6.66 14.29 41.39
C LEU A 79 -5.75 14.96 42.43
N HIS A 80 -4.49 14.49 42.52
CA HIS A 80 -3.55 15.05 43.48
C HIS A 80 -2.95 16.39 43.03
N ARG A 81 -2.52 16.51 41.79
CA ARG A 81 -2.03 17.72 41.08
C ARG A 81 -0.69 18.29 41.54
N ASP A 82 -0.18 17.95 42.74
CA ASP A 82 1.12 18.39 43.29
C ASP A 82 1.89 17.20 43.89
N LEU A 83 1.97 16.09 43.14
CA LEU A 83 2.77 14.93 43.58
C LEU A 83 4.26 15.25 43.46
N LYS A 84 4.95 15.16 44.63
CA LYS A 84 6.39 15.34 44.78
C LYS A 84 6.92 14.54 45.97
N PRO A 85 8.21 14.28 46.08
CA PRO A 85 8.77 13.51 47.20
C PRO A 85 8.43 14.05 48.60
N ALA A 86 8.29 15.37 48.76
CA ALA A 86 7.92 16.01 50.03
C ALA A 86 6.51 15.66 50.48
N ASN A 87 5.56 15.38 49.57
CA ASN A 87 4.15 15.04 49.84
C ASN A 87 3.92 13.54 50.02
N ILE A 88 4.99 12.74 50.03
CA ILE A 88 4.92 11.31 50.34
C ILE A 88 5.70 11.11 51.64
N LEU A 89 4.92 10.96 52.71
CA LEU A 89 5.44 10.76 54.07
C LEU A 89 5.68 9.29 54.35
N LEU A 90 6.50 8.97 55.32
CA LEU A 90 6.75 7.61 55.80
C LEU A 90 6.27 7.48 57.24
N ASP A 91 5.59 6.37 57.53
CA ASP A 91 5.25 6.06 58.93
C ASP A 91 6.45 5.48 59.71
N GLY A 92 6.27 5.16 60.99
CA GLY A 92 7.34 4.60 61.87
C GLY A 92 7.89 3.23 61.39
N HIS A 93 7.21 2.57 60.43
CA HIS A 93 7.63 1.30 59.81
C HIS A 93 8.21 1.49 58.41
N GLY A 94 8.29 2.73 57.91
CA GLY A 94 8.75 3.08 56.57
C GLY A 94 7.75 2.83 55.47
N GLU A 95 6.43 2.70 55.80
CA GLU A 95 5.34 2.58 54.83
C GLU A 95 4.95 3.96 54.28
N PRO A 96 4.70 4.08 52.94
CA PRO A 96 4.39 5.39 52.36
C PRO A 96 2.96 5.84 52.66
N LEU A 97 2.81 7.13 52.94
CA LEU A 97 1.53 7.80 53.17
C LEU A 97 1.48 9.04 52.24
N VAL A 98 0.56 9.06 51.28
CA VAL A 98 0.37 10.20 50.38
C VAL A 98 -0.42 11.28 51.10
N SER A 99 0.12 12.51 51.20
CA SER A 99 -0.46 13.68 51.84
C SER A 99 -0.84 14.78 50.83
N ASP A 100 -1.55 15.79 51.25
CA ASP A 100 -1.82 17.06 50.56
C ASP A 100 -2.56 16.91 49.19
N PHE A 101 -3.59 16.06 49.15
CA PHE A 101 -4.46 15.95 47.98
C PHE A 101 -5.21 17.28 47.72
N GLY A 102 -4.92 17.92 46.58
CA GLY A 102 -5.70 19.05 46.05
C GLY A 102 -5.59 20.38 46.79
N LEU A 103 -4.91 20.45 47.95
CA LEU A 103 -4.87 21.64 48.81
C LEU A 103 -4.04 22.80 48.23
N ALA A 104 -3.14 22.54 47.30
CA ALA A 104 -2.22 23.53 46.73
C ALA A 104 -2.90 24.59 45.85
N THR A 105 -4.08 24.31 45.33
CA THR A 105 -4.80 25.25 44.45
C THR A 105 -5.38 26.45 45.18
N TRP A 106 -5.50 26.42 46.46
CA TRP A 106 -6.17 27.44 47.27
C TRP A 106 -5.22 28.45 47.93
N LEU A 107 -4.03 28.04 48.36
CA LEU A 107 -3.06 28.93 49.02
C LEU A 107 -2.56 30.07 48.12
N ASN A 108 -2.67 29.93 46.82
CA ASN A 108 -2.23 30.92 45.82
C ASN A 108 -3.38 31.82 45.30
N SER A 109 -4.63 31.58 45.68
CA SER A 109 -5.76 32.41 45.26
C SER A 109 -6.08 33.57 46.24
N VAL A 110 -5.38 33.70 47.35
CA VAL A 110 -5.56 34.74 48.40
C VAL A 110 -4.61 35.93 48.24
N SER A 111 -3.59 35.83 47.37
CA SER A 111 -2.73 37.00 47.05
C SER A 111 -3.16 37.59 45.70
N ASP A 112 -4.26 38.31 45.67
CA ASP A 112 -4.59 39.27 44.61
C ASP A 112 -3.53 40.38 44.52
N LEU A 113 -3.25 40.79 43.27
CA LEU A 113 -2.48 41.96 42.88
C LEU A 113 -0.96 41.80 42.76
N THR A 114 -0.53 40.93 41.80
CA THR A 114 0.52 41.33 40.88
C THR A 114 0.54 40.34 39.71
N HIS A 115 0.48 40.84 38.49
CA HIS A 115 0.61 40.10 37.23
C HIS A 115 1.99 39.41 37.18
N SER A 116 2.04 38.14 37.62
CA SER A 116 3.16 37.23 37.35
C SER A 116 2.60 35.84 37.15
N LEU A 117 2.98 35.19 36.08
CA LEU A 117 2.69 33.81 35.71
C LEU A 117 2.94 32.87 36.92
N THR A 118 1.90 32.58 37.69
CA THR A 118 2.00 31.67 38.83
C THR A 118 1.93 30.25 38.34
N ILE A 119 3.09 29.60 38.23
CA ILE A 119 3.22 28.20 37.85
C ILE A 119 2.82 27.36 39.08
N PHE A 120 1.74 26.57 38.95
CA PHE A 120 1.25 25.69 40.02
C PHE A 120 2.14 24.42 40.11
N GLY A 121 2.80 24.22 41.29
CA GLY A 121 3.56 23.04 41.66
C GLY A 121 5.10 23.18 41.60
N THR A 122 5.84 22.13 42.04
CA THR A 122 7.29 22.09 42.02
C THR A 122 7.78 21.69 40.59
N PRO A 123 8.52 22.57 39.87
CA PRO A 123 8.72 22.47 38.41
C PRO A 123 9.24 21.13 37.88
N GLY A 124 10.05 20.42 38.67
CA GLY A 124 10.67 19.15 38.25
C GLY A 124 9.73 17.93 38.16
N TYR A 125 8.49 18.04 38.71
CA TYR A 125 7.54 16.93 38.82
C TYR A 125 6.22 17.20 38.08
N ILE A 126 6.03 18.41 37.52
CA ILE A 126 4.81 18.83 36.84
C ILE A 126 4.73 18.21 35.45
N ALA A 127 3.56 17.67 35.10
CA ALA A 127 3.32 17.16 33.75
C ALA A 127 3.30 18.32 32.72
N PRO A 128 3.83 18.10 31.47
CA PRO A 128 3.92 19.14 30.45
C PRO A 128 2.57 19.83 30.15
N GLU A 129 1.48 19.11 30.17
CA GLU A 129 0.12 19.61 29.93
C GLU A 129 -0.42 20.49 31.06
N GLN A 130 0.11 20.34 32.28
CA GLN A 130 -0.28 21.20 33.44
C GLN A 130 0.41 22.57 33.38
N ALA A 131 1.51 22.66 32.67
CA ALA A 131 2.38 23.82 32.65
C ALA A 131 2.04 24.87 31.56
N ASN A 132 1.06 24.61 30.69
CA ASN A 132 0.71 25.50 29.58
C ASN A 132 -0.60 26.25 29.84
N PRO A 133 -0.55 27.58 30.16
CA PRO A 133 -1.72 28.36 30.59
C PRO A 133 -2.82 28.50 29.55
N GLY A 134 -2.49 28.35 28.24
CA GLY A 134 -3.45 28.47 27.15
C GLY A 134 -4.28 27.20 26.87
N VAL A 135 -3.93 26.07 27.49
CA VAL A 135 -4.61 24.78 27.35
C VAL A 135 -5.42 24.43 28.63
N ALA A 136 -5.17 25.13 29.72
CA ALA A 136 -5.75 24.86 31.03
C ALA A 136 -7.28 25.08 31.12
N GLU A 137 -7.87 25.89 30.26
CA GLU A 137 -9.32 26.10 30.21
C GLU A 137 -10.06 25.07 29.33
N ALA A 138 -9.39 24.40 28.39
CA ALA A 138 -10.00 23.50 27.43
C ALA A 138 -9.67 22.01 27.67
N ALA A 139 -8.56 21.68 28.34
CA ALA A 139 -8.21 20.30 28.65
C ALA A 139 -8.59 19.96 30.08
N LYS A 140 -9.63 19.16 30.31
CA LYS A 140 -9.90 18.52 31.60
C LYS A 140 -8.63 17.77 32.02
N LEU A 141 -7.93 18.26 33.06
CA LEU A 141 -6.82 17.53 33.67
C LEU A 141 -7.26 16.10 33.97
N THR A 142 -6.48 15.15 33.49
CA THR A 142 -6.83 13.74 33.61
C THR A 142 -5.92 13.03 34.62
N PRO A 143 -6.29 11.87 35.16
CA PRO A 143 -5.46 11.04 36.03
C PRO A 143 -4.04 10.76 35.50
N VAL A 144 -3.82 10.91 34.20
CA VAL A 144 -2.54 10.64 33.51
C VAL A 144 -1.48 11.71 33.81
N ALA A 145 -1.89 12.91 34.24
CA ALA A 145 -0.96 13.93 34.74
C ALA A 145 -0.26 13.49 36.03
N ASP A 146 -1.01 12.91 36.99
CA ASP A 146 -0.43 12.37 38.22
C ASP A 146 0.48 11.15 37.93
N VAL A 147 0.21 10.37 36.86
CA VAL A 147 1.12 9.29 36.42
C VAL A 147 2.47 9.84 35.99
N TYR A 148 2.52 10.99 35.30
CA TYR A 148 3.79 11.65 34.97
C TYR A 148 4.58 12.03 36.23
N SER A 149 3.90 12.67 37.21
CA SER A 149 4.51 13.07 38.49
C SER A 149 5.04 11.86 39.27
N LEU A 150 4.32 10.73 39.29
CA LEU A 150 4.79 9.47 39.86
C LEU A 150 6.05 8.95 39.14
N GLY A 151 6.10 9.08 37.82
CA GLY A 151 7.31 8.77 37.01
C GLY A 151 8.49 9.68 37.36
N ALA A 152 8.26 10.97 37.58
CA ALA A 152 9.29 11.93 37.96
C ALA A 152 9.84 11.66 39.37
N ILE A 153 8.96 11.27 40.31
CA ILE A 153 9.39 10.82 41.65
C ILE A 153 10.20 9.54 41.58
N LEU A 154 9.75 8.55 40.81
CA LEU A 154 10.50 7.30 40.59
C LEU A 154 11.89 7.60 40.01
N PHE A 155 11.98 8.49 39.00
CA PHE A 155 13.22 8.92 38.41
C PHE A 155 14.17 9.54 39.44
N ASP A 156 13.64 10.46 40.27
CA ASP A 156 14.42 11.15 41.33
C ASP A 156 14.93 10.16 42.40
N LEU A 157 14.09 9.29 42.91
CA LEU A 157 14.49 8.28 43.88
C LEU A 157 15.59 7.34 43.36
N LEU A 158 15.58 7.03 42.05
CA LEU A 158 16.60 6.15 41.44
C LEU A 158 17.89 6.88 41.08
N THR A 159 17.85 8.17 40.73
CA THR A 159 19.00 8.94 40.24
C THR A 159 19.52 10.00 41.20
N GLY A 160 18.68 10.48 42.11
CA GLY A 160 18.95 11.57 43.03
C GLY A 160 18.68 12.96 42.49
N ARG A 161 17.99 13.06 41.38
CA ARG A 161 17.57 14.34 40.82
C ARG A 161 16.32 14.14 39.97
N PRO A 162 15.47 15.17 39.83
CA PRO A 162 14.33 15.09 38.89
C PRO A 162 14.81 14.97 37.42
N PRO A 163 13.92 14.53 36.49
CA PRO A 163 14.26 14.34 35.10
C PRO A 163 14.82 15.56 34.40
N PHE A 164 14.31 16.75 34.76
CA PHE A 164 14.73 18.02 34.17
C PHE A 164 15.17 18.98 35.23
N LEU A 165 16.25 19.72 34.99
CA LEU A 165 16.85 20.73 35.86
C LEU A 165 17.05 22.03 35.04
N GLY A 166 16.86 23.19 35.71
CA GLY A 166 17.06 24.50 35.10
C GLY A 166 17.17 25.58 36.15
N GLU A 167 17.76 26.72 35.79
CA GLU A 167 17.94 27.86 36.69
C GLU A 167 16.63 28.53 37.10
N HIS A 168 15.58 28.40 36.28
CA HIS A 168 14.26 28.97 36.55
C HIS A 168 13.15 27.95 36.26
N ALA A 169 12.03 28.04 36.95
CA ALA A 169 10.87 27.16 36.78
C ALA A 169 10.43 27.02 35.32
N LEU A 170 10.42 28.15 34.55
CA LEU A 170 10.02 28.16 33.15
C LEU A 170 10.98 27.33 32.26
N ALA A 171 12.28 27.34 32.57
CA ALA A 171 13.28 26.57 31.82
C ALA A 171 13.10 25.05 32.03
N VAL A 172 12.74 24.62 33.23
CA VAL A 172 12.45 23.20 33.54
C VAL A 172 11.21 22.74 32.79
N ILE A 173 10.14 23.54 32.82
CA ILE A 173 8.89 23.27 32.11
C ILE A 173 9.07 23.20 30.59
N GLN A 174 9.85 24.15 30.03
CA GLN A 174 10.17 24.16 28.60
C GLN A 174 10.96 22.91 28.22
N GLN A 175 11.90 22.48 29.06
CA GLN A 175 12.63 21.22 28.78
C GLN A 175 11.69 20.01 28.81
N ALA A 176 10.79 19.89 29.81
CA ALA A 176 9.84 18.81 29.92
C ALA A 176 8.87 18.75 28.72
N SER A 177 8.53 19.91 28.15
CA SER A 177 7.65 20.03 26.98
C SER A 177 8.38 19.75 25.65
N GLN A 178 9.67 20.06 25.54
CA GLN A 178 10.41 20.01 24.27
C GLN A 178 11.36 18.81 24.16
N LYS A 179 11.92 18.31 25.27
CA LYS A 179 12.94 17.24 25.26
C LYS A 179 12.40 15.94 25.86
N PRO A 180 12.81 14.77 25.34
CA PRO A 180 12.51 13.51 26.02
C PRO A 180 13.26 13.44 27.36
N ALA A 181 12.70 12.72 28.34
CA ALA A 181 13.35 12.47 29.60
C ALA A 181 14.69 11.74 29.40
N PRO A 182 15.74 12.07 30.16
CA PRO A 182 17.03 11.40 30.07
C PRO A 182 16.89 9.90 30.37
N LYS A 183 17.66 9.07 29.70
CA LYS A 183 17.71 7.63 29.99
C LYS A 183 18.35 7.40 31.36
N LEU A 184 17.65 6.67 32.26
CA LEU A 184 18.13 6.44 33.62
C LEU A 184 19.49 5.71 33.63
N ARG A 185 19.71 4.77 32.72
CA ARG A 185 20.96 3.99 32.64
C ARG A 185 22.19 4.82 32.20
N LEU A 186 21.98 6.03 31.66
CA LEU A 186 23.10 6.98 31.46
C LEU A 186 23.59 7.57 32.81
N LEU A 187 22.70 7.63 33.82
CA LEU A 187 23.03 8.15 35.17
C LEU A 187 23.34 7.01 36.15
N VAL A 188 22.67 5.87 36.00
CA VAL A 188 22.83 4.65 36.82
C VAL A 188 22.96 3.45 35.91
N PRO A 189 24.18 3.11 35.41
CA PRO A 189 24.42 2.04 34.41
C PRO A 189 23.99 0.65 34.87
N THR A 190 23.94 0.39 36.16
CA THR A 190 23.56 -0.90 36.76
C THR A 190 22.06 -1.12 36.86
N LEU A 191 21.24 -0.10 36.53
CA LEU A 191 19.78 -0.19 36.65
C LEU A 191 19.21 -1.22 35.68
N ASP A 192 18.19 -1.96 36.16
CA ASP A 192 17.46 -2.94 35.35
C ASP A 192 16.71 -2.25 34.18
N ARG A 193 16.73 -2.87 33.02
CA ARG A 193 16.11 -2.34 31.79
C ARG A 193 14.60 -2.24 31.88
N ASP A 194 13.94 -3.16 32.56
CA ASP A 194 12.49 -3.16 32.68
C ASP A 194 12.03 -2.00 33.60
N LEU A 195 12.78 -1.74 34.69
CA LEU A 195 12.52 -0.60 35.57
C LEU A 195 12.75 0.75 34.87
N GLU A 196 13.81 0.86 34.06
CA GLU A 196 14.02 2.02 33.18
C GLU A 196 12.83 2.22 32.21
N THR A 197 12.34 1.12 31.61
CA THR A 197 11.20 1.16 30.68
C THR A 197 9.91 1.60 31.35
N ILE A 198 9.64 1.14 32.60
CA ILE A 198 8.48 1.58 33.40
C ILE A 198 8.55 3.08 33.66
N CYS A 199 9.70 3.58 34.13
CA CYS A 199 9.88 4.99 34.41
C CYS A 199 9.76 5.85 33.14
N ALA A 200 10.42 5.45 32.05
CA ALA A 200 10.37 6.17 30.78
C ALA A 200 8.95 6.28 30.24
N LYS A 201 8.12 5.22 30.36
CA LYS A 201 6.72 5.22 29.92
C LYS A 201 5.86 6.21 30.73
N CYS A 202 6.14 6.39 32.02
CA CYS A 202 5.44 7.42 32.80
C CYS A 202 5.80 8.83 32.31
N LEU A 203 7.05 9.05 31.88
CA LEU A 203 7.63 10.34 31.48
C LEU A 203 7.43 10.66 29.99
N GLU A 204 6.63 9.86 29.27
CA GLU A 204 6.26 10.18 27.88
C GLU A 204 5.60 11.55 27.79
N ARG A 205 5.95 12.32 26.76
CA ARG A 205 5.44 13.68 26.54
C ARG A 205 3.95 13.66 26.21
N ASP A 206 3.55 12.75 25.33
CA ASP A 206 2.16 12.52 24.99
C ASP A 206 1.48 11.76 26.12
N ALA A 207 0.46 12.39 26.72
CA ALA A 207 -0.35 11.79 27.78
C ALA A 207 -0.97 10.44 27.34
N SER A 208 -1.31 10.26 26.08
CA SER A 208 -1.88 9.02 25.54
C SER A 208 -0.89 7.85 25.48
N ALA A 209 0.42 8.13 25.45
CA ALA A 209 1.48 7.13 25.43
C ALA A 209 1.88 6.62 26.83
N ARG A 210 1.46 7.31 27.89
CA ARG A 210 1.69 6.92 29.29
C ARG A 210 0.84 5.73 29.71
N TYR A 211 0.98 5.31 30.99
CA TYR A 211 0.01 4.40 31.58
C TYR A 211 -1.36 5.07 31.70
N ARG A 212 -2.43 4.35 31.34
CA ARG A 212 -3.81 4.88 31.37
C ARG A 212 -4.35 5.18 32.77
N SER A 213 -3.70 4.63 33.81
CA SER A 213 -4.05 4.86 35.22
C SER A 213 -2.85 4.62 36.13
N ALA A 214 -2.85 5.17 37.34
CA ALA A 214 -1.84 4.88 38.36
C ALA A 214 -1.87 3.39 38.78
N ALA A 215 -3.01 2.70 38.70
CA ALA A 215 -3.08 1.25 38.94
C ALA A 215 -2.27 0.45 37.89
N ALA A 216 -2.29 0.85 36.62
CA ALA A 216 -1.52 0.18 35.57
C ALA A 216 0.00 0.35 35.75
N LEU A 217 0.44 1.47 36.29
CA LEU A 217 1.83 1.69 36.74
C LEU A 217 2.17 0.78 37.93
N ALA A 218 1.31 0.74 38.99
CA ALA A 218 1.50 -0.14 40.11
C ALA A 218 1.63 -1.60 39.73
N GLU A 219 0.77 -2.07 38.84
CA GLU A 219 0.79 -3.45 38.33
C GLU A 219 2.11 -3.79 37.62
N ASP A 220 2.66 -2.91 36.82
CA ASP A 220 3.95 -3.15 36.14
C ASP A 220 5.13 -3.12 37.13
N LEU A 221 5.10 -2.28 38.15
CA LEU A 221 6.09 -2.28 39.24
C LEU A 221 6.02 -3.61 40.04
N GLU A 222 4.81 -4.06 40.40
CA GLU A 222 4.56 -5.34 41.08
C GLU A 222 5.02 -6.53 40.25
N ARG A 223 4.72 -6.53 38.94
CA ARG A 223 5.20 -7.53 37.98
C ARG A 223 6.72 -7.60 37.95
N TRP A 224 7.38 -6.45 37.93
CA TRP A 224 8.84 -6.39 37.97
C TRP A 224 9.39 -6.93 39.27
N LEU A 225 8.81 -6.58 40.41
CA LEU A 225 9.18 -7.09 41.72
C LEU A 225 9.06 -8.62 41.81
N ASP A 226 8.03 -9.19 41.22
CA ASP A 226 7.77 -10.64 41.14
C ASP A 226 8.61 -11.34 40.05
N GLY A 227 9.45 -10.64 39.31
CA GLY A 227 10.20 -11.20 38.17
C GLY A 227 9.34 -11.60 36.97
N ARG A 228 8.08 -11.09 36.90
CA ARG A 228 7.16 -11.29 35.76
C ARG A 228 7.47 -10.29 34.66
N SER A 229 7.05 -10.60 33.42
CA SER A 229 7.18 -9.67 32.29
C SER A 229 6.31 -8.45 32.51
N ILE A 230 6.89 -7.26 32.30
CA ILE A 230 6.16 -5.99 32.33
C ILE A 230 5.32 -5.80 31.08
N ILE A 231 4.19 -5.08 31.19
CA ILE A 231 3.28 -4.78 30.07
C ILE A 231 3.85 -3.67 29.17
N ALA A 232 4.62 -2.75 29.78
CA ALA A 232 5.23 -1.65 29.03
C ALA A 232 6.15 -2.08 27.89
N ARG A 233 6.70 -3.29 27.94
CA ARG A 233 7.55 -3.85 26.89
C ARG A 233 7.05 -5.23 26.48
N PRO A 234 6.47 -5.40 25.27
CA PRO A 234 6.14 -6.72 24.75
C PRO A 234 7.43 -7.52 24.55
N VAL A 235 7.61 -8.59 25.35
CA VAL A 235 8.78 -9.45 25.29
C VAL A 235 8.62 -10.41 24.12
N SER A 236 9.67 -10.58 23.31
CA SER A 236 9.69 -11.61 22.27
C SER A 236 9.48 -13.01 22.87
N LEU A 237 8.76 -13.90 22.17
CA LEU A 237 8.45 -15.26 22.58
C LEU A 237 9.65 -16.06 23.17
N PRO A 238 10.88 -16.00 22.58
CA PRO A 238 12.04 -16.74 23.12
C PRO A 238 12.44 -16.31 24.55
N VAL A 239 12.41 -14.99 24.83
CA VAL A 239 12.79 -14.47 26.16
C VAL A 239 11.70 -14.78 27.20
N ARG A 240 10.43 -14.84 26.78
CA ARG A 240 9.31 -15.22 27.63
C ARG A 240 9.38 -16.70 28.04
N LEU A 241 9.72 -17.58 27.09
CA LEU A 241 9.95 -19.00 27.33
C LEU A 241 11.16 -19.26 28.23
N TRP A 242 12.28 -18.56 28.00
CA TRP A 242 13.49 -18.69 28.83
C TRP A 242 13.27 -18.24 30.27
N ARG A 243 12.55 -17.13 30.51
CA ARG A 243 12.19 -16.68 31.87
C ARG A 243 11.23 -17.65 32.56
N TRP A 244 10.29 -18.23 31.84
CA TRP A 244 9.37 -19.24 32.36
C TRP A 244 10.10 -20.55 32.73
N SER A 245 11.01 -21.04 31.89
CA SER A 245 11.78 -22.27 32.14
C SER A 245 12.70 -22.16 33.35
N LYS A 246 13.29 -20.99 33.60
CA LYS A 246 14.15 -20.74 34.74
C LYS A 246 13.39 -20.74 36.07
N ARG A 247 12.09 -20.39 36.05
CA ARG A 247 11.21 -20.32 37.22
C ARG A 247 10.52 -21.67 37.52
N ASN A 248 10.25 -22.47 36.51
CA ASN A 248 9.53 -23.73 36.61
C ASN A 248 10.36 -24.89 36.03
N ARG A 249 11.48 -25.22 36.66
CA ARG A 249 12.49 -26.17 36.14
C ARG A 249 11.92 -27.59 35.88
N MET A 250 11.05 -28.12 36.77
CA MET A 250 10.45 -29.45 36.62
C MET A 250 9.41 -29.49 35.49
N THR A 251 8.51 -28.48 35.43
CA THR A 251 7.52 -28.39 34.34
C THR A 251 8.16 -28.05 33.00
N ALA A 252 9.26 -27.27 32.98
CA ALA A 252 10.01 -26.97 31.76
C ALA A 252 10.74 -28.21 31.23
N ALA A 253 11.29 -29.08 32.12
CA ALA A 253 11.89 -30.34 31.70
C ALA A 253 10.84 -31.31 31.14
N MET A 254 9.66 -31.41 31.76
CA MET A 254 8.54 -32.22 31.24
C MET A 254 8.00 -31.68 29.92
N THR A 255 7.83 -30.36 29.76
CA THR A 255 7.41 -29.76 28.50
C THR A 255 8.49 -29.88 27.40
N ALA A 256 9.77 -29.79 27.75
CA ALA A 256 10.86 -30.04 26.81
C ALA A 256 10.88 -31.48 26.33
N LEU A 257 10.67 -32.45 27.25
CA LEU A 257 10.58 -33.86 26.90
C LEU A 257 9.32 -34.15 26.06
N SER A 258 8.18 -33.53 26.39
CA SER A 258 6.93 -33.67 25.63
C SER A 258 7.04 -33.01 24.24
N VAL A 259 7.72 -31.87 24.13
CA VAL A 259 8.01 -31.22 22.86
C VAL A 259 9.03 -32.01 22.04
N ALA A 260 10.05 -32.61 22.68
CA ALA A 260 10.99 -33.48 21.98
C ALA A 260 10.31 -34.77 21.49
N LEU A 261 9.43 -35.35 22.28
CA LEU A 261 8.63 -36.50 21.87
C LEU A 261 7.61 -36.13 20.78
N ALA A 262 6.95 -34.98 20.92
CA ALA A 262 6.03 -34.47 19.91
C ALA A 262 6.77 -34.03 18.62
N THR A 263 8.04 -33.58 18.69
CA THR A 263 8.86 -33.30 17.51
C THR A 263 9.32 -34.58 16.83
N VAL A 264 9.69 -35.63 17.60
CA VAL A 264 10.02 -36.93 17.02
C VAL A 264 8.77 -37.61 16.44
N VAL A 265 7.64 -37.57 17.12
CA VAL A 265 6.35 -38.04 16.58
C VAL A 265 5.88 -37.17 15.43
N GLY A 266 6.07 -35.84 15.53
CA GLY A 266 5.76 -34.88 14.48
C GLY A 266 6.68 -35.00 13.26
N THR A 267 7.99 -35.32 13.43
CA THR A 267 8.87 -35.58 12.28
C THR A 267 8.55 -36.93 11.63
N LEU A 268 8.19 -37.94 12.42
CA LEU A 268 7.70 -39.22 11.87
C LEU A 268 6.32 -39.10 11.19
N ILE A 269 5.46 -38.21 11.68
CA ILE A 269 4.18 -37.82 11.03
C ILE A 269 4.44 -36.82 9.88
N TRP A 270 5.44 -35.94 9.99
CA TRP A 270 5.80 -34.97 8.92
C TRP A 270 6.43 -35.70 7.71
N GLU A 271 7.27 -36.68 7.88
CA GLU A 271 7.73 -37.50 6.75
C GLU A 271 6.57 -38.29 6.10
N GLY A 272 5.45 -38.46 6.82
CA GLY A 272 4.23 -39.12 6.33
C GLY A 272 3.05 -38.22 5.94
N GLN A 273 2.95 -36.99 6.43
CA GLN A 273 1.74 -36.15 6.25
C GLN A 273 1.98 -34.65 5.86
N PHE A 274 3.20 -34.14 5.86
CA PHE A 274 3.50 -32.83 5.26
C PHE A 274 4.31 -32.96 3.96
N ALA A 275 3.88 -33.84 3.12
CA ALA A 275 3.61 -33.40 1.75
C ALA A 275 2.58 -32.28 1.90
N SER A 276 2.91 -31.06 1.45
CA SER A 276 1.94 -29.96 1.26
C SER A 276 0.64 -30.57 0.74
N PRO A 277 -0.57 -30.12 1.16
CA PRO A 277 -1.81 -30.62 0.56
C PRO A 277 -1.57 -30.65 -0.92
N PRO A 278 -1.91 -31.75 -1.64
CA PRO A 278 -1.62 -31.85 -3.06
C PRO A 278 -2.12 -30.53 -3.68
N PRO A 279 -1.28 -29.80 -4.43
CA PRO A 279 -1.78 -28.60 -5.10
C PRO A 279 -3.03 -29.05 -5.81
N THR A 280 -4.13 -28.35 -5.64
CA THR A 280 -5.35 -28.51 -6.45
C THR A 280 -4.90 -28.83 -7.86
N THR A 281 -5.44 -29.89 -8.48
CA THR A 281 -4.96 -30.56 -9.69
C THR A 281 -4.52 -29.53 -10.75
N GLY A 282 -3.35 -28.92 -10.56
CA GLY A 282 -2.80 -27.86 -11.38
C GLY A 282 -1.90 -28.42 -12.46
N ILE A 283 -2.11 -27.96 -13.67
CA ILE A 283 -1.30 -28.31 -14.85
C ILE A 283 -0.71 -27.08 -15.50
N ALA A 284 0.59 -27.13 -15.83
CA ALA A 284 1.22 -26.18 -16.73
C ALA A 284 1.43 -26.85 -18.10
N VAL A 285 0.81 -26.30 -19.12
CA VAL A 285 1.11 -26.65 -20.52
C VAL A 285 2.30 -25.80 -20.95
N LEU A 286 3.45 -26.39 -21.26
CA LEU A 286 4.62 -25.61 -21.71
C LEU A 286 4.53 -25.33 -23.22
N PRO A 287 5.09 -24.19 -23.68
CA PRO A 287 5.14 -23.88 -25.11
C PRO A 287 5.82 -25.02 -25.88
N PHE A 288 5.16 -25.50 -26.94
CA PHE A 288 5.65 -26.63 -27.66
C PHE A 288 6.92 -26.29 -28.45
N GLU A 289 7.84 -27.26 -28.54
CA GLU A 289 9.05 -27.11 -29.33
C GLU A 289 8.74 -27.32 -30.81
N SER A 290 9.19 -26.41 -31.65
CA SER A 290 9.19 -26.58 -33.09
C SER A 290 10.44 -27.35 -33.54
N VAL A 291 10.28 -28.41 -34.30
CA VAL A 291 11.38 -29.17 -34.87
C VAL A 291 11.64 -28.66 -36.28
N GLY A 292 12.70 -27.85 -36.44
CA GLY A 292 13.14 -27.27 -37.71
C GLY A 292 13.49 -25.79 -37.64
N PRO A 293 14.24 -25.23 -38.59
CA PRO A 293 14.73 -23.84 -38.56
C PRO A 293 13.69 -22.81 -39.03
N ASP A 294 12.50 -23.24 -39.44
CA ASP A 294 11.48 -22.38 -40.05
C ASP A 294 10.67 -21.62 -39.02
N LYS A 295 10.61 -20.30 -39.13
CA LYS A 295 9.80 -19.42 -38.23
C LYS A 295 8.29 -19.70 -38.31
N GLU A 296 7.77 -20.13 -39.46
CA GLU A 296 6.37 -20.51 -39.64
C GLU A 296 6.01 -21.76 -38.83
N ASN A 297 6.93 -22.70 -38.70
CA ASN A 297 6.76 -23.90 -37.89
C ASN A 297 6.76 -23.57 -36.38
N ALA A 298 7.55 -22.58 -35.94
CA ALA A 298 7.52 -22.13 -34.54
C ALA A 298 6.16 -21.52 -34.20
N PHE A 299 5.65 -20.64 -35.03
CA PHE A 299 4.33 -20.03 -34.87
C PHE A 299 3.19 -21.07 -34.89
N PHE A 300 3.30 -22.06 -35.77
CA PHE A 300 2.34 -23.17 -35.80
C PHE A 300 2.38 -24.02 -34.52
N ALA A 301 3.56 -24.29 -33.97
CA ALA A 301 3.70 -25.00 -32.69
C ALA A 301 3.03 -24.23 -31.54
N ASP A 302 3.11 -22.90 -31.54
CA ASP A 302 2.40 -22.03 -30.60
C ASP A 302 0.89 -22.16 -30.76
N GLY A 303 0.35 -22.18 -31.98
CA GLY A 303 -1.07 -22.39 -32.22
C GLY A 303 -1.60 -23.75 -31.73
N VAL A 304 -0.80 -24.80 -31.84
CA VAL A 304 -1.17 -26.14 -31.32
C VAL A 304 -1.18 -26.13 -29.80
N TYR A 305 -0.16 -25.53 -29.20
CA TYR A 305 -0.06 -25.31 -27.73
C TYR A 305 -1.25 -24.52 -27.18
N ASP A 306 -1.54 -23.34 -27.76
CA ASP A 306 -2.64 -22.46 -27.33
C ASP A 306 -3.99 -23.18 -27.41
N GLY A 307 -4.23 -23.94 -28.49
CA GLY A 307 -5.47 -24.71 -28.64
C GLY A 307 -5.63 -25.81 -27.58
N VAL A 308 -4.57 -26.53 -27.23
CA VAL A 308 -4.61 -27.54 -26.15
C VAL A 308 -4.82 -26.88 -24.80
N SER A 309 -4.09 -25.80 -24.54
CA SER A 309 -4.20 -25.04 -23.28
C SER A 309 -5.61 -24.46 -23.10
N ALA A 310 -6.18 -23.84 -24.13
CA ALA A 310 -7.53 -23.27 -24.11
C ALA A 310 -8.61 -24.34 -23.86
N LYS A 311 -8.48 -25.53 -24.46
CA LYS A 311 -9.41 -26.64 -24.24
C LYS A 311 -9.29 -27.24 -22.83
N LEU A 312 -8.10 -27.35 -22.27
CA LEU A 312 -7.89 -27.77 -20.88
C LEU A 312 -8.46 -26.74 -19.88
N ALA A 313 -8.35 -25.45 -20.18
CA ALA A 313 -8.88 -24.37 -19.34
C ALA A 313 -10.42 -24.37 -19.24
N LYS A 314 -11.14 -25.03 -20.17
CA LYS A 314 -12.59 -25.21 -20.09
C LYS A 314 -13.03 -26.24 -19.04
N ILE A 315 -12.11 -27.00 -18.45
CA ILE A 315 -12.39 -28.01 -17.42
C ILE A 315 -12.30 -27.33 -16.06
N ALA A 316 -13.42 -27.15 -15.38
CA ALA A 316 -13.49 -26.46 -14.09
C ALA A 316 -12.65 -27.15 -12.99
N ASP A 317 -12.50 -28.46 -13.05
CA ASP A 317 -11.73 -29.27 -12.10
C ASP A 317 -10.19 -29.17 -12.31
N LEU A 318 -9.74 -28.52 -13.38
CA LEU A 318 -8.32 -28.35 -13.72
C LEU A 318 -7.90 -26.87 -13.60
N LYS A 319 -6.93 -26.57 -12.76
CA LYS A 319 -6.25 -25.28 -12.76
C LYS A 319 -5.18 -25.29 -13.86
N VAL A 320 -5.42 -24.61 -14.96
CA VAL A 320 -4.48 -24.48 -16.10
C VAL A 320 -3.75 -23.16 -15.99
N ILE A 321 -2.42 -23.21 -15.97
CA ILE A 321 -1.57 -22.01 -15.92
C ILE A 321 -1.55 -21.31 -17.28
N SER A 322 -1.66 -19.99 -17.29
CA SER A 322 -1.75 -19.19 -18.52
C SER A 322 -0.44 -19.16 -19.32
N HIS A 323 -0.56 -18.77 -20.59
CA HIS A 323 0.56 -18.60 -21.53
C HIS A 323 1.67 -17.69 -20.96
N ASN A 324 1.32 -16.55 -20.36
CA ASN A 324 2.28 -15.58 -19.86
C ASN A 324 3.21 -16.13 -18.77
N SER A 325 2.67 -17.01 -17.91
CA SER A 325 3.46 -17.66 -16.86
C SER A 325 4.40 -18.75 -17.37
N VAL A 326 4.07 -19.39 -18.48
CA VAL A 326 4.85 -20.55 -18.99
C VAL A 326 5.79 -20.21 -20.15
N ALA A 327 5.66 -19.07 -20.80
CA ALA A 327 6.40 -18.68 -22.00
C ALA A 327 7.93 -18.85 -21.90
N LYS A 328 8.52 -18.57 -20.73
CA LYS A 328 9.95 -18.72 -20.49
C LYS A 328 10.48 -20.17 -20.46
N TYR A 329 9.56 -21.12 -20.30
CA TYR A 329 9.93 -22.56 -20.22
C TYR A 329 10.02 -23.24 -21.57
N ARG A 330 9.95 -22.50 -22.67
CA ARG A 330 10.16 -23.03 -24.03
C ARG A 330 11.53 -23.70 -24.12
N GLY A 331 11.55 -24.97 -24.48
CA GLY A 331 12.79 -25.78 -24.63
C GLY A 331 13.47 -26.15 -23.32
N MET A 332 12.83 -25.92 -22.17
CA MET A 332 13.32 -26.37 -20.86
C MET A 332 12.76 -27.77 -20.52
N HIS A 333 13.64 -28.73 -20.26
CA HIS A 333 13.27 -30.12 -19.96
C HIS A 333 13.32 -30.44 -18.47
N ASN A 334 13.06 -29.46 -17.61
CA ASN A 334 13.05 -29.63 -16.16
C ASN A 334 11.63 -29.37 -15.62
N ALA A 335 10.78 -30.40 -15.70
CA ALA A 335 9.39 -30.30 -15.27
C ALA A 335 9.28 -30.05 -13.75
N ARG A 336 10.26 -30.49 -12.94
CA ARG A 336 10.30 -30.26 -11.50
C ARG A 336 10.50 -28.77 -11.19
N GLU A 337 11.38 -28.09 -11.90
CA GLU A 337 11.61 -26.67 -11.73
C GLU A 337 10.37 -25.85 -12.15
N ALA A 338 9.80 -26.16 -13.31
CA ALA A 338 8.57 -25.54 -13.79
C ALA A 338 7.42 -25.75 -12.82
N GLY A 339 7.21 -27.00 -12.36
CA GLY A 339 6.14 -27.33 -11.43
C GLY A 339 6.24 -26.58 -10.09
N ARG A 340 7.44 -26.46 -9.52
CA ARG A 340 7.68 -25.68 -8.29
C ARG A 340 7.43 -24.18 -8.51
N ALA A 341 7.95 -23.62 -9.58
CA ALA A 341 7.86 -22.19 -9.86
C ALA A 341 6.44 -21.75 -10.24
N LEU A 342 5.64 -22.65 -10.83
CA LEU A 342 4.25 -22.41 -11.23
C LEU A 342 3.23 -22.95 -10.22
N ASN A 343 3.70 -23.59 -9.16
CA ASN A 343 2.87 -24.24 -8.15
C ASN A 343 1.83 -25.19 -8.74
N VAL A 344 2.30 -26.12 -9.59
CA VAL A 344 1.48 -27.15 -10.23
C VAL A 344 2.05 -28.55 -10.00
N ALA A 345 1.15 -29.53 -9.96
CA ALA A 345 1.54 -30.94 -9.81
C ALA A 345 2.00 -31.58 -11.13
N TYR A 346 1.51 -31.08 -12.25
CA TYR A 346 1.71 -31.69 -13.56
C TYR A 346 2.21 -30.68 -14.58
N VAL A 347 3.07 -31.15 -15.48
CA VAL A 347 3.60 -30.40 -16.60
C VAL A 347 3.29 -31.17 -17.87
N PHE A 348 2.73 -30.49 -18.85
CA PHE A 348 2.49 -31.04 -20.17
C PHE A 348 3.42 -30.36 -21.18
N GLU A 349 4.19 -31.13 -21.92
CA GLU A 349 5.11 -30.67 -22.96
C GLU A 349 4.89 -31.37 -24.28
N GLY A 350 5.26 -30.75 -25.39
CA GLY A 350 5.11 -31.28 -26.70
C GLY A 350 6.20 -30.81 -27.69
N ARG A 351 6.48 -31.65 -28.67
CA ARG A 351 7.30 -31.31 -29.82
C ARG A 351 6.47 -31.42 -31.08
N VAL A 352 6.40 -30.36 -31.86
CA VAL A 352 5.59 -30.30 -33.10
C VAL A 352 6.47 -30.15 -34.32
N ARG A 353 6.16 -30.93 -35.36
CA ARG A 353 6.72 -30.76 -36.70
C ARG A 353 5.59 -30.77 -37.70
N ARG A 354 5.58 -29.80 -38.61
CA ARG A 354 4.71 -29.75 -39.79
C ARG A 354 5.52 -30.14 -41.00
N GLU A 355 5.06 -31.15 -41.73
CA GLU A 355 5.74 -31.64 -42.94
C GLU A 355 4.69 -32.14 -43.93
N ALA A 356 4.75 -31.67 -45.18
CA ALA A 356 3.90 -32.10 -46.28
C ALA A 356 2.39 -32.14 -45.98
N GLY A 357 1.85 -31.14 -45.23
CA GLY A 357 0.43 -31.06 -44.85
C GLY A 357 0.03 -31.96 -43.68
N ARG A 358 0.98 -32.58 -42.99
CA ARG A 358 0.79 -33.44 -41.81
C ARG A 358 1.38 -32.78 -40.57
N ILE A 359 0.79 -33.13 -39.41
CA ILE A 359 1.23 -32.73 -38.09
C ILE A 359 1.82 -33.95 -37.39
N HIS A 360 3.08 -33.88 -37.03
CA HIS A 360 3.71 -34.83 -36.12
C HIS A 360 3.86 -34.18 -34.76
N LEU A 361 3.24 -34.76 -33.72
CA LEU A 361 3.30 -34.26 -32.36
C LEU A 361 3.73 -35.38 -31.43
N ASP A 362 4.83 -35.17 -30.71
CA ASP A 362 5.23 -35.99 -29.54
C ASP A 362 4.74 -35.26 -28.28
N ALA A 363 3.79 -35.84 -27.55
CA ALA A 363 3.17 -35.25 -26.38
C ALA A 363 3.53 -36.06 -25.12
N GLN A 364 3.79 -35.33 -24.03
CA GLN A 364 4.21 -35.92 -22.76
C GLN A 364 3.60 -35.22 -21.56
N LEU A 365 2.98 -35.97 -20.64
CA LEU A 365 2.49 -35.48 -19.35
C LEU A 365 3.42 -36.00 -18.24
N ILE A 366 3.93 -35.09 -17.41
CA ILE A 366 4.97 -35.35 -16.42
C ILE A 366 4.45 -34.99 -15.04
N ASP A 367 4.65 -35.87 -14.03
CA ASP A 367 4.50 -35.52 -12.62
C ASP A 367 5.69 -34.63 -12.20
N ALA A 368 5.43 -33.36 -11.93
CA ALA A 368 6.47 -32.38 -11.61
C ALA A 368 7.21 -32.67 -10.28
N ARG A 369 6.66 -33.50 -9.39
CA ARG A 369 7.32 -33.87 -8.14
C ARG A 369 8.42 -34.91 -8.36
N THR A 370 8.15 -35.88 -9.22
CA THR A 370 9.06 -37.01 -9.50
C THR A 370 9.94 -36.76 -10.73
N ASP A 371 9.52 -35.83 -11.60
CA ASP A 371 10.12 -35.59 -12.92
C ASP A 371 9.99 -36.81 -13.84
N ALA A 372 8.95 -37.61 -13.62
CA ALA A 372 8.68 -38.82 -14.36
C ALA A 372 7.48 -38.64 -15.29
N PRO A 373 7.57 -39.12 -16.56
CA PRO A 373 6.43 -39.10 -17.43
C PRO A 373 5.38 -40.10 -16.96
N ILE A 374 4.13 -39.65 -16.83
CA ILE A 374 2.96 -40.48 -16.48
C ILE A 374 2.16 -40.86 -17.71
N TRP A 375 2.39 -40.18 -18.83
CA TRP A 375 1.81 -40.47 -20.10
C TRP A 375 2.66 -39.88 -21.23
N THR A 376 2.86 -40.66 -22.33
CA THR A 376 3.55 -40.23 -23.53
C THR A 376 2.83 -40.82 -24.73
N GLU A 377 2.59 -40.01 -25.77
CA GLU A 377 1.95 -40.46 -26.99
C GLU A 377 2.46 -39.67 -28.21
N LYS A 378 2.50 -40.36 -29.34
CA LYS A 378 2.88 -39.76 -30.62
C LYS A 378 1.69 -39.73 -31.57
N TYR A 379 1.49 -38.57 -32.14
CA TYR A 379 0.43 -38.34 -33.11
C TYR A 379 1.01 -38.04 -34.50
N ASP A 380 0.36 -38.60 -35.48
CA ASP A 380 0.59 -38.32 -36.90
C ASP A 380 -0.77 -38.14 -37.57
N ARG A 381 -1.12 -36.90 -37.90
CA ARG A 381 -2.43 -36.52 -38.41
C ARG A 381 -2.31 -35.56 -39.60
N ASP A 382 -3.35 -35.49 -40.43
CA ASP A 382 -3.46 -34.44 -41.44
C ASP A 382 -3.75 -33.07 -40.78
N LEU A 383 -3.25 -31.98 -41.35
CA LEU A 383 -3.41 -30.62 -40.86
C LEU A 383 -4.90 -30.24 -40.69
N THR A 384 -5.79 -30.76 -41.51
CA THR A 384 -7.25 -30.57 -41.41
C THR A 384 -7.86 -31.12 -40.13
N ASN A 385 -7.15 -32.03 -39.44
CA ASN A 385 -7.59 -32.63 -38.17
C ASN A 385 -6.99 -31.94 -36.94
N LEU A 386 -6.44 -30.74 -37.09
CA LEU A 386 -5.78 -30.00 -36.02
C LEU A 386 -6.68 -29.86 -34.77
N PHE A 387 -7.90 -29.37 -34.94
CA PHE A 387 -8.80 -29.10 -33.79
C PHE A 387 -9.28 -30.38 -33.11
N THR A 388 -9.47 -31.45 -33.90
CA THR A 388 -9.79 -32.78 -33.36
C THR A 388 -8.62 -33.33 -32.53
N LEU A 389 -7.39 -33.16 -33.02
CA LEU A 389 -6.18 -33.56 -32.29
C LEU A 389 -6.06 -32.81 -30.96
N GLN A 390 -6.29 -31.49 -30.94
CA GLN A 390 -6.30 -30.67 -29.72
C GLN A 390 -7.34 -31.16 -28.70
N SER A 391 -8.55 -31.50 -29.17
CA SER A 391 -9.64 -32.05 -28.32
C SER A 391 -9.27 -33.42 -27.76
N GLU A 392 -8.73 -34.32 -28.59
CA GLU A 392 -8.27 -35.65 -28.19
C GLU A 392 -7.21 -35.58 -27.09
N ILE A 393 -6.24 -34.69 -27.24
CA ILE A 393 -5.17 -34.48 -26.25
C ILE A 393 -5.77 -33.96 -24.95
N ALA A 394 -6.61 -32.92 -24.98
CA ALA A 394 -7.19 -32.32 -23.80
C ALA A 394 -8.03 -33.34 -23.01
N GLN A 395 -8.84 -34.16 -23.67
CA GLN A 395 -9.61 -35.22 -23.04
C GLN A 395 -8.71 -36.31 -22.43
N LYS A 396 -7.67 -36.73 -23.11
CA LYS A 396 -6.72 -37.75 -22.59
C LYS A 396 -5.97 -37.23 -21.37
N VAL A 397 -5.51 -35.99 -21.41
CA VAL A 397 -4.85 -35.33 -20.26
C VAL A 397 -5.82 -35.26 -19.07
N ALA A 398 -7.04 -34.76 -19.25
CA ALA A 398 -8.06 -34.71 -18.23
C ALA A 398 -8.34 -36.07 -17.58
N ASN A 399 -8.53 -37.11 -18.42
CA ASN A 399 -8.79 -38.48 -17.94
C ASN A 399 -7.57 -39.04 -17.16
N ARG A 400 -6.33 -38.74 -17.57
CA ARG A 400 -5.12 -39.17 -16.85
C ARG A 400 -4.95 -38.49 -15.51
N LEU A 401 -5.40 -37.25 -15.41
CA LEU A 401 -5.39 -36.48 -14.16
C LEU A 401 -6.60 -36.80 -13.24
N GLY A 402 -7.56 -37.63 -13.71
CA GLY A 402 -8.76 -37.97 -12.94
C GLY A 402 -9.76 -36.81 -12.80
N ALA A 403 -9.64 -35.80 -13.67
CA ALA A 403 -10.54 -34.64 -13.64
C ALA A 403 -11.97 -35.04 -14.02
N GLN A 404 -12.94 -34.51 -13.30
CA GLN A 404 -14.36 -34.70 -13.57
C GLN A 404 -14.76 -33.76 -14.71
N VAL A 405 -15.03 -34.30 -15.89
CA VAL A 405 -15.46 -33.55 -17.09
C VAL A 405 -16.96 -33.72 -17.26
N SER A 406 -17.74 -32.67 -17.09
CA SER A 406 -19.17 -32.67 -17.32
C SER A 406 -19.52 -32.85 -18.81
N SER A 407 -20.75 -33.22 -19.14
CA SER A 407 -21.20 -33.34 -20.55
C SER A 407 -21.14 -32.01 -21.31
N LEU A 408 -21.36 -30.88 -20.62
CA LEU A 408 -21.25 -29.54 -21.18
C LEU A 408 -19.80 -29.17 -21.51
N GLU A 409 -18.86 -29.44 -20.59
CA GLU A 409 -17.43 -29.20 -20.80
C GLU A 409 -16.88 -30.09 -21.93
N LYS A 410 -17.32 -31.35 -21.98
CA LYS A 410 -16.96 -32.25 -23.06
C LYS A 410 -17.39 -31.72 -24.43
N ALA A 411 -18.64 -31.27 -24.56
CA ALA A 411 -19.13 -30.64 -25.78
C ALA A 411 -18.30 -29.37 -26.13
N ALA A 412 -17.97 -28.53 -25.15
CA ALA A 412 -17.15 -27.33 -25.34
C ALA A 412 -15.70 -27.65 -25.76
N ILE A 413 -15.11 -28.74 -25.27
CA ILE A 413 -13.77 -29.21 -25.67
C ILE A 413 -13.79 -29.76 -27.11
N GLU A 414 -14.84 -30.48 -27.49
CA GLU A 414 -14.98 -31.09 -28.83
C GLU A 414 -15.29 -30.04 -29.91
N GLU A 415 -15.92 -28.91 -29.55
CA GLU A 415 -16.25 -27.85 -30.49
C GLU A 415 -14.96 -27.16 -31.02
N PRO A 416 -14.75 -27.12 -32.36
CA PRO A 416 -13.64 -26.38 -32.92
C PRO A 416 -13.89 -24.87 -32.83
N PRO A 417 -12.85 -24.04 -32.59
CA PRO A 417 -13.03 -22.59 -32.52
C PRO A 417 -13.47 -22.00 -33.87
N THR A 418 -13.01 -22.57 -34.96
CA THR A 418 -13.36 -22.25 -36.33
C THR A 418 -13.07 -23.47 -37.23
N THR A 419 -13.61 -23.50 -38.47
CA THR A 419 -13.24 -24.48 -39.49
C THR A 419 -12.22 -23.92 -40.47
N ASP A 420 -11.90 -22.62 -40.42
CA ASP A 420 -10.98 -21.92 -41.32
C ASP A 420 -9.61 -21.71 -40.67
N LEU A 421 -8.59 -22.44 -41.10
CA LEU A 421 -7.23 -22.35 -40.58
C LEU A 421 -6.58 -20.99 -40.81
N VAL A 422 -6.97 -20.23 -41.86
CA VAL A 422 -6.45 -18.90 -42.13
C VAL A 422 -7.07 -17.89 -41.16
N ALA A 423 -8.36 -18.04 -40.84
CA ALA A 423 -9.02 -17.26 -39.80
C ALA A 423 -8.38 -17.52 -38.44
N TYR A 424 -8.05 -18.79 -38.16
CA TYR A 424 -7.37 -19.17 -36.91
C TYR A 424 -5.95 -18.56 -36.77
N ASP A 425 -5.16 -18.59 -37.87
CA ASP A 425 -3.82 -17.96 -37.90
C ASP A 425 -3.90 -16.45 -37.64
N ALA A 426 -4.84 -15.76 -38.30
CA ALA A 426 -5.05 -14.33 -38.07
C ALA A 426 -5.44 -14.02 -36.60
N TYR A 427 -6.32 -14.83 -36.00
CA TYR A 427 -6.70 -14.74 -34.59
C TYR A 427 -5.50 -14.93 -33.65
N LEU A 428 -4.65 -15.93 -33.88
CA LEU A 428 -3.46 -16.18 -33.05
C LEU A 428 -2.48 -15.00 -33.08
N ARG A 429 -2.23 -14.45 -34.28
CA ARG A 429 -1.36 -13.26 -34.45
C ARG A 429 -1.93 -12.03 -33.73
N ALA A 430 -3.24 -11.84 -33.81
CA ALA A 430 -3.90 -10.74 -33.07
C ALA A 430 -3.77 -10.90 -31.56
N ASN A 431 -3.93 -12.13 -31.05
CA ASN A 431 -3.77 -12.41 -29.62
C ASN A 431 -2.34 -12.15 -29.11
N ASP A 432 -1.33 -12.52 -29.90
CA ASP A 432 0.08 -12.24 -29.56
C ASP A 432 0.30 -10.72 -29.42
N LEU A 433 -0.21 -9.92 -30.36
CA LEU A 433 -0.17 -8.46 -30.27
C LEU A 433 -0.90 -7.95 -29.02
N ILE A 434 -2.13 -8.42 -28.77
CA ILE A 434 -2.96 -7.97 -27.64
C ILE A 434 -2.32 -8.30 -26.28
N ASN A 435 -1.68 -9.45 -26.15
CA ASN A 435 -0.98 -9.87 -24.94
C ASN A 435 0.27 -9.04 -24.64
N GLY A 436 0.89 -8.48 -25.68
CA GLY A 436 2.10 -7.65 -25.57
C GLY A 436 1.86 -6.18 -25.25
N ILE A 437 0.60 -5.69 -25.26
CA ILE A 437 0.31 -4.23 -25.19
C ILE A 437 0.49 -3.60 -23.82
N THR A 438 0.45 -4.37 -22.74
CA THR A 438 0.55 -3.81 -21.37
C THR A 438 1.91 -3.10 -21.20
N PHE A 439 1.85 -1.78 -21.03
CA PHE A 439 3.02 -0.88 -21.01
C PHE A 439 3.89 -0.89 -22.29
N SER A 440 3.35 -1.42 -23.42
CA SER A 440 4.03 -1.37 -24.71
C SER A 440 4.01 0.05 -25.27
N PRO A 441 5.15 0.55 -25.76
CA PRO A 441 5.20 1.83 -26.46
C PRO A 441 4.46 1.80 -27.81
N ARG A 442 4.21 0.61 -28.33
CA ARG A 442 3.51 0.38 -29.60
C ARG A 442 2.06 -0.04 -29.40
N ALA A 443 1.51 0.17 -28.19
CA ALA A 443 0.17 -0.28 -27.86
C ALA A 443 -0.90 0.21 -28.84
N LYS A 444 -0.74 1.44 -29.36
CA LYS A 444 -1.65 1.97 -30.39
C LYS A 444 -1.57 1.18 -31.68
N GLU A 445 -0.38 1.08 -32.26
CA GLU A 445 -0.14 0.38 -33.52
C GLU A 445 -0.52 -1.11 -33.42
N ASP A 446 -0.11 -1.74 -32.33
CA ASP A 446 -0.36 -3.17 -32.09
C ASP A 446 -1.86 -3.46 -31.93
N LEU A 447 -2.64 -2.55 -31.26
CA LEU A 447 -4.10 -2.69 -31.15
C LEU A 447 -4.81 -2.50 -32.49
N PHE A 448 -4.41 -1.50 -33.32
CA PHE A 448 -5.02 -1.30 -34.62
C PHE A 448 -4.71 -2.47 -35.56
N GLN A 449 -3.47 -2.98 -35.54
CA GLN A 449 -3.09 -4.18 -36.31
C GLN A 449 -3.86 -5.42 -35.84
N ALA A 450 -4.06 -5.58 -34.53
CA ALA A 450 -4.87 -6.68 -33.99
C ALA A 450 -6.32 -6.61 -34.47
N VAL A 451 -6.91 -5.41 -34.50
CA VAL A 451 -8.27 -5.20 -35.06
C VAL A 451 -8.32 -5.62 -36.52
N GLU A 452 -7.37 -5.21 -37.37
CA GLU A 452 -7.34 -5.61 -38.77
C GLU A 452 -7.27 -7.15 -38.94
N LEU A 453 -6.44 -7.81 -38.12
CA LEU A 453 -6.32 -9.27 -38.14
C LEU A 453 -7.61 -9.96 -37.69
N LEU A 454 -8.27 -9.44 -36.66
CA LEU A 454 -9.52 -10.00 -36.14
C LEU A 454 -10.69 -9.74 -37.08
N ASP A 455 -10.76 -8.54 -37.70
CA ASP A 455 -11.75 -8.25 -38.74
C ASP A 455 -11.59 -9.23 -39.94
N HIS A 456 -10.37 -9.53 -40.35
CA HIS A 456 -10.09 -10.53 -41.35
C HIS A 456 -10.55 -11.92 -40.90
N ALA A 457 -10.32 -12.30 -39.64
CA ALA A 457 -10.73 -13.60 -39.11
C ALA A 457 -12.23 -13.76 -39.11
N VAL A 458 -13.00 -12.77 -38.59
CA VAL A 458 -14.47 -12.84 -38.54
C VAL A 458 -15.14 -12.66 -39.90
N ALA A 459 -14.50 -11.98 -40.84
CA ALA A 459 -14.97 -11.90 -42.23
C ALA A 459 -14.87 -13.24 -42.94
N ARG A 460 -13.83 -14.04 -42.65
CA ARG A 460 -13.65 -15.39 -43.20
C ARG A 460 -14.59 -16.41 -42.55
N ASP A 461 -14.71 -16.32 -41.21
CA ASP A 461 -15.64 -17.18 -40.48
C ASP A 461 -16.52 -16.34 -39.55
N PRO A 462 -17.74 -15.97 -39.98
CA PRO A 462 -18.71 -15.22 -39.18
C PRO A 462 -19.23 -15.98 -37.93
N SER A 463 -18.88 -17.25 -37.75
CA SER A 463 -19.19 -18.04 -36.57
C SER A 463 -18.06 -18.11 -35.56
N PHE A 464 -16.88 -17.49 -35.87
CA PHE A 464 -15.70 -17.55 -35.03
C PHE A 464 -15.88 -16.71 -33.73
N PHE A 465 -16.47 -17.33 -32.72
CA PHE A 465 -16.87 -16.71 -31.46
C PHE A 465 -15.70 -16.06 -30.70
N ASP A 466 -14.57 -16.77 -30.54
CA ASP A 466 -13.41 -16.28 -29.77
C ASP A 466 -12.78 -15.04 -30.44
N ALA A 467 -12.77 -14.98 -31.78
CA ALA A 467 -12.29 -13.81 -32.52
C ALA A 467 -13.17 -12.58 -32.28
N TYR A 468 -14.51 -12.74 -32.22
CA TYR A 468 -15.41 -11.64 -31.84
C TYR A 468 -15.19 -11.15 -30.40
N CYS A 469 -14.89 -12.06 -29.44
CA CYS A 469 -14.61 -11.68 -28.06
C CYS A 469 -13.36 -10.78 -27.96
N GLU A 470 -12.27 -11.17 -28.64
CA GLU A 470 -11.02 -10.39 -28.65
C GLU A 470 -11.16 -9.09 -29.46
N LEU A 471 -11.92 -9.09 -30.57
CA LEU A 471 -12.20 -7.90 -31.37
C LEU A 471 -12.99 -6.85 -30.56
N ALA A 472 -14.00 -7.27 -29.80
CA ALA A 472 -14.74 -6.39 -28.90
C ALA A 472 -13.79 -5.76 -27.87
N GLY A 473 -12.95 -6.57 -27.22
CA GLY A 473 -11.96 -6.10 -26.25
C GLY A 473 -10.92 -5.14 -26.85
N ALA A 474 -10.49 -5.37 -28.11
CA ALA A 474 -9.57 -4.47 -28.80
C ALA A 474 -10.20 -3.11 -29.09
N HIS A 475 -11.43 -3.07 -29.60
CA HIS A 475 -12.17 -1.83 -29.81
C HIS A 475 -12.38 -1.06 -28.50
N ASP A 476 -12.77 -1.73 -27.44
CA ASP A 476 -12.97 -1.13 -26.12
C ASP A 476 -11.66 -0.50 -25.57
N LYS A 477 -10.53 -1.20 -25.70
CA LYS A 477 -9.22 -0.69 -25.28
C LYS A 477 -8.79 0.53 -26.09
N ILE A 478 -8.99 0.54 -27.42
CA ILE A 478 -8.70 1.68 -28.30
C ILE A 478 -9.52 2.90 -27.86
N TYR A 479 -10.82 2.72 -27.62
CA TYR A 479 -11.72 3.78 -27.17
C TYR A 479 -11.29 4.32 -25.80
N PHE A 480 -11.08 3.44 -24.85
CA PHE A 480 -10.72 3.81 -23.48
C PHE A 480 -9.37 4.55 -23.39
N SER A 481 -8.36 4.10 -24.14
CA SER A 481 -7.01 4.69 -24.14
C SER A 481 -6.96 6.06 -24.85
N GLY A 482 -8.07 6.52 -25.44
CA GLY A 482 -8.11 7.78 -26.17
C GLY A 482 -7.41 7.74 -27.53
N PHE A 483 -6.98 6.56 -28.02
CA PHE A 483 -6.38 6.42 -29.34
C PHE A 483 -7.40 6.70 -30.46
N ASP A 484 -8.68 6.40 -30.21
CA ASP A 484 -9.84 6.77 -31.00
C ASP A 484 -11.08 6.77 -30.08
N HIS A 485 -11.36 7.92 -29.45
CA HIS A 485 -12.48 8.09 -28.50
C HIS A 485 -13.74 8.64 -29.20
N THR A 486 -13.99 8.21 -30.44
CA THR A 486 -15.13 8.63 -31.24
C THR A 486 -16.35 7.72 -31.02
N ASP A 487 -17.56 8.27 -31.28
CA ASP A 487 -18.81 7.47 -31.29
C ASP A 487 -18.74 6.36 -32.33
N GLY A 488 -18.01 6.54 -33.42
CA GLY A 488 -17.77 5.50 -34.42
C GLY A 488 -17.06 4.27 -33.86
N ARG A 489 -15.99 4.50 -33.06
CA ARG A 489 -15.27 3.39 -32.39
C ARG A 489 -16.14 2.70 -31.35
N LEU A 490 -16.92 3.48 -30.57
CA LEU A 490 -17.84 2.93 -29.57
C LEU A 490 -18.92 2.06 -30.24
N ASN A 491 -19.50 2.50 -31.37
CA ASN A 491 -20.48 1.73 -32.16
C ASN A 491 -19.90 0.42 -32.70
N LEU A 492 -18.62 0.40 -33.10
CA LEU A 492 -17.94 -0.83 -33.52
C LEU A 492 -17.80 -1.81 -32.36
N ALA A 493 -17.41 -1.36 -31.19
CA ALA A 493 -17.34 -2.19 -29.99
C ALA A 493 -18.74 -2.78 -29.64
N GLU A 494 -19.78 -1.94 -29.58
CA GLU A 494 -21.15 -2.33 -29.30
C GLU A 494 -21.66 -3.39 -30.29
N THR A 495 -21.47 -3.17 -31.60
CA THR A 495 -21.90 -4.10 -32.65
C THR A 495 -21.19 -5.45 -32.52
N THR A 496 -19.91 -5.42 -32.20
CA THR A 496 -19.10 -6.62 -31.99
C THR A 496 -19.58 -7.40 -30.75
N VAL A 497 -19.84 -6.71 -29.63
CA VAL A 497 -20.42 -7.34 -28.43
C VAL A 497 -21.79 -7.96 -28.70
N GLN A 498 -22.63 -7.31 -29.51
CA GLN A 498 -23.92 -7.90 -29.93
C GLN A 498 -23.71 -9.17 -30.74
N SER A 499 -22.68 -9.25 -31.57
CA SER A 499 -22.33 -10.48 -32.32
C SER A 499 -21.87 -11.59 -31.38
N VAL A 500 -21.04 -11.28 -30.35
CA VAL A 500 -20.68 -12.24 -29.28
C VAL A 500 -21.95 -12.82 -28.63
N ARG A 501 -22.89 -11.95 -28.21
CA ARG A 501 -24.16 -12.37 -27.58
C ARG A 501 -25.05 -13.20 -28.49
N ARG A 502 -25.05 -12.90 -29.78
CA ARG A 502 -25.87 -13.66 -30.78
C ARG A 502 -25.30 -15.06 -30.95
N LEU A 503 -23.98 -15.22 -30.94
CA LEU A 503 -23.35 -16.53 -31.17
C LEU A 503 -23.49 -17.45 -29.96
N ARG A 504 -23.22 -16.96 -28.74
CA ARG A 504 -23.25 -17.78 -27.49
C ARG A 504 -23.74 -16.96 -26.30
N ARG A 505 -25.05 -16.76 -26.18
CA ARG A 505 -25.65 -15.82 -25.23
C ARG A 505 -25.31 -16.07 -23.77
N GLU A 506 -25.27 -17.32 -23.34
CA GLU A 506 -25.17 -17.71 -21.92
C GLU A 506 -23.77 -18.27 -21.56
N SER A 507 -22.77 -18.09 -22.42
CA SER A 507 -21.41 -18.57 -22.12
C SER A 507 -20.69 -17.64 -21.14
N GLY A 508 -19.78 -18.21 -20.33
CA GLY A 508 -18.96 -17.41 -19.40
C GLY A 508 -18.10 -16.37 -20.11
N GLU A 509 -17.61 -16.71 -21.29
CA GLU A 509 -16.82 -15.82 -22.13
C GLU A 509 -17.64 -14.63 -22.65
N THR A 510 -18.92 -14.85 -22.97
CA THR A 510 -19.86 -13.75 -23.34
C THR A 510 -20.04 -12.79 -22.17
N HIS A 511 -20.26 -13.30 -20.95
CA HIS A 511 -20.39 -12.48 -19.76
C HIS A 511 -19.08 -11.74 -19.43
N LEU A 512 -17.93 -12.36 -19.66
CA LEU A 512 -16.62 -11.71 -19.50
C LEU A 512 -16.41 -10.60 -20.55
N ALA A 513 -16.78 -10.84 -21.82
CA ALA A 513 -16.72 -9.82 -22.87
C ALA A 513 -17.66 -8.64 -22.58
N LEU A 514 -18.89 -8.91 -22.11
CA LEU A 514 -19.83 -7.88 -21.67
C LEU A 514 -19.27 -7.06 -20.48
N ALA A 515 -18.68 -7.73 -19.50
CA ALA A 515 -18.07 -7.05 -18.37
C ALA A 515 -16.92 -6.14 -18.79
N ASN A 516 -16.08 -6.59 -19.72
CA ASN A 516 -15.02 -5.76 -20.32
C ASN A 516 -15.60 -4.53 -21.00
N HIS A 517 -16.62 -4.72 -21.85
CA HIS A 517 -17.27 -3.61 -22.57
C HIS A 517 -17.91 -2.60 -21.60
N LEU A 518 -18.64 -3.05 -20.59
CA LEU A 518 -19.23 -2.19 -19.57
C LEU A 518 -18.15 -1.41 -18.79
N TYR A 519 -17.01 -2.03 -18.51
CA TYR A 519 -15.91 -1.40 -17.82
C TYR A 519 -15.15 -0.38 -18.68
N TRP A 520 -14.69 -0.79 -19.87
CA TRP A 520 -13.82 0.02 -20.71
C TRP A 520 -14.58 1.13 -21.47
N ALA A 521 -15.78 0.80 -22.01
CA ALA A 521 -16.56 1.75 -22.81
C ALA A 521 -17.42 2.69 -21.96
N TYR A 522 -18.14 2.14 -20.96
CA TYR A 522 -19.17 2.89 -20.24
C TYR A 522 -18.80 3.25 -18.81
N ARG A 523 -17.78 2.63 -18.22
CA ARG A 523 -17.48 2.74 -16.77
C ARG A 523 -18.68 2.38 -15.88
N ASP A 524 -19.51 1.43 -16.35
CA ASP A 524 -20.65 0.90 -15.61
C ASP A 524 -20.20 -0.27 -14.73
N TYR A 525 -19.60 0.08 -13.59
CA TYR A 525 -18.91 -0.87 -12.72
C TYR A 525 -19.85 -1.88 -12.06
N ASP A 526 -21.08 -1.46 -11.73
CA ASP A 526 -22.03 -2.34 -11.05
C ASP A 526 -22.53 -3.43 -11.98
N ARG A 527 -22.91 -3.06 -13.22
CA ARG A 527 -23.30 -4.04 -14.22
C ARG A 527 -22.12 -4.91 -14.65
N ALA A 528 -20.91 -4.36 -14.78
CA ALA A 528 -19.71 -5.14 -15.06
C ALA A 528 -19.46 -6.21 -13.99
N LYS A 529 -19.57 -5.87 -12.71
CA LYS A 529 -19.44 -6.84 -11.59
C LYS A 529 -20.53 -7.91 -11.61
N ALA A 530 -21.76 -7.56 -11.98
CA ALA A 530 -22.84 -8.54 -12.12
C ALA A 530 -22.52 -9.56 -13.22
N GLU A 531 -22.02 -9.12 -14.38
CA GLU A 531 -21.60 -10.00 -15.47
C GLU A 531 -20.40 -10.88 -15.07
N LEU A 532 -19.39 -10.32 -14.36
CA LEU A 532 -18.25 -11.08 -13.83
C LEU A 532 -18.69 -12.17 -12.84
N ALA A 533 -19.70 -11.91 -12.02
CA ALA A 533 -20.24 -12.90 -11.09
C ALA A 533 -20.91 -14.08 -11.82
N ILE A 534 -21.50 -13.84 -12.99
CA ILE A 534 -22.03 -14.90 -13.84
C ILE A 534 -20.90 -15.65 -14.52
N ALA A 535 -19.93 -14.93 -15.12
CA ALA A 535 -18.78 -15.53 -15.78
C ALA A 535 -17.98 -16.45 -14.83
N LYS A 536 -17.79 -16.05 -13.59
CA LYS A 536 -17.04 -16.82 -12.57
C LYS A 536 -17.63 -18.21 -12.28
N ARG A 537 -18.95 -18.39 -12.46
CA ARG A 537 -19.61 -19.69 -12.22
C ARG A 537 -19.22 -20.74 -13.26
N SER A 538 -19.03 -20.31 -14.51
CA SER A 538 -18.67 -21.19 -15.63
C SER A 538 -17.17 -21.18 -15.95
N LEU A 539 -16.45 -20.17 -15.51
CA LEU A 539 -15.01 -19.99 -15.71
C LEU A 539 -14.29 -19.77 -14.37
N PRO A 540 -14.34 -20.71 -13.41
CA PRO A 540 -13.84 -20.51 -12.05
C PRO A 540 -12.31 -20.27 -11.98
N ASN A 541 -11.55 -20.75 -12.97
CA ASN A 541 -10.09 -20.67 -13.04
C ASN A 541 -9.58 -19.56 -13.99
N GLU A 542 -10.47 -18.70 -14.51
CA GLU A 542 -10.11 -17.62 -15.42
C GLU A 542 -9.54 -16.41 -14.66
N SER A 543 -8.24 -16.18 -14.76
CA SER A 543 -7.52 -15.12 -14.03
C SER A 543 -7.96 -13.70 -14.40
N ARG A 544 -8.49 -13.49 -15.62
CA ARG A 544 -9.00 -12.18 -16.07
C ARG A 544 -10.22 -11.72 -15.27
N ILE A 545 -10.99 -12.65 -14.67
CA ILE A 545 -12.19 -12.31 -13.87
C ILE A 545 -11.78 -11.57 -12.58
N PRO A 546 -10.99 -12.14 -11.67
CA PRO A 546 -10.54 -11.41 -10.49
C PRO A 546 -9.67 -10.20 -10.86
N LEU A 547 -8.89 -10.24 -11.94
CA LEU A 547 -8.10 -9.10 -12.39
C LEU A 547 -8.98 -7.91 -12.77
N LEU A 548 -10.02 -8.12 -13.57
CA LEU A 548 -10.97 -7.06 -13.96
C LEU A 548 -11.80 -6.58 -12.77
N THR A 549 -12.19 -7.48 -11.85
CA THR A 549 -12.82 -7.11 -10.58
C THR A 549 -11.91 -6.18 -9.80
N GLY A 550 -10.62 -6.51 -9.69
CA GLY A 550 -9.61 -5.67 -9.04
C GLY A 550 -9.47 -4.28 -9.69
N TYR A 551 -9.55 -4.19 -11.02
CA TYR A 551 -9.56 -2.91 -11.71
C TYR A 551 -10.80 -2.08 -11.37
N ILE A 552 -11.98 -2.70 -11.33
CA ILE A 552 -13.23 -2.04 -10.96
C ILE A 552 -13.17 -1.54 -9.52
N GLU A 553 -12.79 -2.39 -8.57
CA GLU A 553 -12.67 -2.01 -7.16
C GLU A 553 -11.69 -0.82 -6.98
N ARG A 554 -10.57 -0.80 -7.71
CA ARG A 554 -9.61 0.31 -7.70
C ARG A 554 -10.23 1.62 -8.19
N ARG A 555 -11.02 1.58 -9.26
CA ARG A 555 -11.69 2.77 -9.78
C ARG A 555 -12.82 3.26 -8.88
N GLN A 556 -13.47 2.35 -8.15
CA GLN A 556 -14.46 2.69 -7.12
C GLN A 556 -13.80 3.13 -5.79
N GLY A 557 -12.47 3.24 -5.72
CA GLY A 557 -11.75 3.66 -4.51
C GLY A 557 -11.63 2.57 -3.44
N GLN A 558 -11.98 1.30 -3.77
CA GLN A 558 -11.88 0.16 -2.85
C GLN A 558 -10.50 -0.51 -2.95
N TRP A 559 -9.47 0.22 -2.58
CA TRP A 559 -8.07 -0.11 -2.85
C TRP A 559 -7.60 -1.45 -2.28
N GLU A 560 -7.97 -1.77 -1.03
CA GLU A 560 -7.56 -3.04 -0.41
C GLU A 560 -8.28 -4.23 -1.07
N LYS A 561 -9.57 -4.09 -1.41
CA LYS A 561 -10.28 -5.13 -2.17
C LYS A 561 -9.67 -5.32 -3.56
N SER A 562 -9.27 -4.24 -4.21
CA SER A 562 -8.53 -4.30 -5.48
C SER A 562 -7.27 -5.16 -5.35
N LEU A 563 -6.47 -4.94 -4.29
CA LEU A 563 -5.27 -5.75 -4.04
C LEU A 563 -5.60 -7.22 -3.75
N GLU A 564 -6.67 -7.51 -3.03
CA GLU A 564 -7.14 -8.88 -2.75
C GLU A 564 -7.51 -9.60 -4.05
N GLU A 565 -8.31 -8.98 -4.90
CA GLU A 565 -8.73 -9.55 -6.19
C GLU A 565 -7.54 -9.74 -7.15
N MET A 566 -6.62 -8.75 -7.24
CA MET A 566 -5.41 -8.91 -8.06
C MET A 566 -4.48 -10.02 -7.54
N LYS A 567 -4.42 -10.25 -6.23
CA LYS A 567 -3.68 -11.39 -5.66
C LYS A 567 -4.34 -12.71 -5.98
N GLN A 568 -5.69 -12.80 -5.97
CA GLN A 568 -6.40 -13.99 -6.46
C GLN A 568 -6.09 -14.26 -7.94
N ALA A 569 -6.06 -13.22 -8.78
CA ALA A 569 -5.63 -13.36 -10.17
C ALA A 569 -4.19 -13.91 -10.28
N LEU A 570 -3.28 -13.44 -9.43
CA LEU A 570 -1.90 -13.91 -9.38
C LEU A 570 -1.78 -15.35 -8.87
N GLU A 571 -2.67 -15.81 -7.98
CA GLU A 571 -2.73 -17.22 -7.57
C GLU A 571 -3.11 -18.14 -8.72
N LEU A 572 -3.99 -17.68 -9.63
CA LEU A 572 -4.38 -18.41 -10.84
C LEU A 572 -3.30 -18.34 -11.92
N ASP A 573 -2.52 -17.25 -11.96
CA ASP A 573 -1.46 -17.02 -12.95
C ASP A 573 -0.17 -16.49 -12.28
N PRO A 574 0.60 -17.36 -11.59
CA PRO A 574 1.64 -16.97 -10.63
C PRO A 574 2.84 -16.21 -11.20
N ARG A 575 3.08 -16.27 -12.49
CA ARG A 575 4.20 -15.61 -13.14
C ARG A 575 3.79 -14.56 -14.16
N ASN A 576 2.54 -14.16 -14.12
CA ASN A 576 2.06 -13.06 -14.95
C ASN A 576 2.60 -11.74 -14.41
N PHE A 577 3.70 -11.27 -15.01
CA PHE A 577 4.35 -10.04 -14.58
C PHE A 577 3.47 -8.81 -14.80
N SER A 578 2.50 -8.82 -15.73
CA SER A 578 1.55 -7.72 -15.92
C SER A 578 0.63 -7.56 -14.72
N ILE A 579 0.19 -8.66 -14.08
CA ILE A 579 -0.59 -8.60 -12.84
C ILE A 579 0.26 -7.99 -11.71
N LEU A 580 1.51 -8.40 -11.58
CA LEU A 580 2.45 -7.83 -10.60
C LEU A 580 2.69 -6.33 -10.85
N GLN A 581 2.83 -5.91 -12.11
CA GLN A 581 2.93 -4.49 -12.46
C GLN A 581 1.69 -3.72 -11.99
N GLN A 582 0.47 -4.25 -12.19
CA GLN A 582 -0.77 -3.62 -11.72
C GLN A 582 -0.88 -3.57 -10.20
N ILE A 583 -0.43 -4.60 -9.49
CA ILE A 583 -0.33 -4.61 -8.02
C ILE A 583 0.65 -3.52 -7.56
N SER A 584 1.82 -3.39 -8.21
CA SER A 584 2.80 -2.35 -7.89
C SER A 584 2.23 -0.94 -8.11
N LEU A 585 1.49 -0.71 -9.20
CA LEU A 585 0.79 0.55 -9.45
C LEU A 585 -0.21 0.88 -8.35
N THR A 586 -0.97 -0.12 -7.88
CA THR A 586 -1.93 0.06 -6.78
C THR A 586 -1.21 0.42 -5.47
N TYR A 587 -0.06 -0.21 -5.18
CA TYR A 587 0.77 0.16 -4.03
C TYR A 587 1.35 1.58 -4.16
N GLN A 588 1.79 1.99 -5.36
CA GLN A 588 2.27 3.36 -5.61
C GLN A 588 1.16 4.39 -5.37
N ALA A 589 -0.05 4.15 -5.88
CA ALA A 589 -1.23 4.98 -5.66
C ALA A 589 -1.59 5.14 -4.17
N LEU A 590 -1.33 4.12 -3.37
CA LEU A 590 -1.51 4.11 -1.90
C LEU A 590 -0.30 4.68 -1.15
N HIS A 591 0.74 5.19 -1.82
CA HIS A 591 2.03 5.62 -1.26
C HIS A 591 2.74 4.52 -0.42
N ARG A 592 2.44 3.25 -0.71
CA ARG A 592 3.07 2.07 -0.11
C ARG A 592 4.31 1.66 -0.89
N TYR A 593 5.29 2.55 -0.93
CA TYR A 593 6.46 2.44 -1.81
C TYR A 593 7.35 1.22 -1.54
N LYS A 594 7.42 0.74 -0.29
CA LYS A 594 8.21 -0.46 0.06
C LYS A 594 7.62 -1.71 -0.60
N GLU A 595 6.31 -1.85 -0.53
CA GLU A 595 5.59 -2.97 -1.16
C GLU A 595 5.59 -2.83 -2.68
N ALA A 596 5.51 -1.61 -3.21
CA ALA A 596 5.63 -1.36 -4.64
C ALA A 596 7.00 -1.80 -5.18
N LEU A 597 8.11 -1.46 -4.49
CA LEU A 597 9.46 -1.88 -4.85
C LEU A 597 9.63 -3.40 -4.77
N ALA A 598 9.17 -4.04 -3.69
CA ALA A 598 9.25 -5.50 -3.55
C ALA A 598 8.48 -6.22 -4.67
N THR A 599 7.34 -5.66 -5.08
CA THR A 599 6.56 -6.20 -6.20
C THR A 599 7.29 -6.02 -7.53
N LEU A 600 7.93 -4.86 -7.77
CA LEU A 600 8.75 -4.62 -8.97
C LEU A 600 10.00 -5.49 -8.99
N ASP A 601 10.62 -5.76 -7.84
CA ASP A 601 11.72 -6.73 -7.75
C ASP A 601 11.25 -8.13 -8.17
N SER A 602 10.00 -8.52 -7.83
CA SER A 602 9.40 -9.77 -8.29
C SER A 602 9.13 -9.77 -9.81
N VAL A 603 8.70 -8.63 -10.38
CA VAL A 603 8.56 -8.47 -11.85
C VAL A 603 9.91 -8.70 -12.52
N LEU A 604 10.97 -8.05 -12.04
CA LEU A 604 12.31 -8.14 -12.63
C LEU A 604 12.97 -9.51 -12.42
N ALA A 605 12.58 -10.25 -11.38
CA ALA A 605 12.98 -11.66 -11.25
C ALA A 605 12.33 -12.56 -12.32
N ILE A 606 11.16 -12.18 -12.85
CA ILE A 606 10.48 -12.89 -13.94
C ILE A 606 10.99 -12.42 -15.31
N ALA A 607 11.06 -11.10 -15.48
CA ALA A 607 11.43 -10.41 -16.72
C ALA A 607 12.59 -9.41 -16.47
N PRO A 608 13.85 -9.88 -16.34
CA PRO A 608 15.00 -9.02 -15.97
C PRO A 608 15.29 -7.91 -16.99
N LYS A 609 14.89 -8.10 -18.25
CA LYS A 609 15.11 -7.16 -19.35
C LYS A 609 13.91 -6.24 -19.59
N ASP A 610 12.86 -6.30 -18.76
CA ASP A 610 11.72 -5.40 -18.92
C ASP A 610 12.12 -3.96 -18.57
N VAL A 611 12.34 -3.17 -19.61
CA VAL A 611 12.80 -1.79 -19.51
C VAL A 611 11.77 -0.93 -18.75
N ALA A 612 10.48 -1.13 -18.99
CA ALA A 612 9.41 -0.36 -18.35
C ALA A 612 9.43 -0.55 -16.83
N SER A 613 9.57 -1.78 -16.34
CA SER A 613 9.65 -2.07 -14.90
C SER A 613 10.96 -1.60 -14.27
N ASN A 614 12.09 -1.66 -14.99
CA ASN A 614 13.37 -1.11 -14.51
C ASN A 614 13.27 0.40 -14.30
N VAL A 615 12.75 1.13 -15.29
CA VAL A 615 12.56 2.59 -15.21
C VAL A 615 11.55 2.93 -14.11
N ARG A 616 10.43 2.21 -14.01
CA ARG A 616 9.43 2.43 -12.96
C ARG A 616 10.00 2.19 -11.55
N ARG A 617 10.82 1.17 -11.39
CA ARG A 617 11.50 0.89 -10.11
C ARG A 617 12.40 2.06 -9.67
N ALA A 618 13.16 2.59 -10.61
CA ALA A 618 14.00 3.75 -10.37
C ALA A 618 13.17 5.03 -10.12
N TRP A 619 12.05 5.19 -10.83
CA TRP A 619 11.09 6.28 -10.67
C TRP A 619 10.50 6.35 -9.26
N VAL A 620 10.24 5.23 -8.60
CA VAL A 620 9.71 5.20 -7.23
C VAL A 620 10.62 5.95 -6.25
N ALA A 621 11.95 5.95 -6.44
CA ALA A 621 12.87 6.71 -5.59
C ALA A 621 12.72 8.23 -5.77
N ALA A 622 12.51 8.68 -7.02
CA ALA A 622 12.24 10.07 -7.35
C ALA A 622 10.94 10.54 -6.69
N GLU A 623 9.85 9.77 -6.80
CA GLU A 623 8.55 10.13 -6.24
C GLU A 623 8.54 10.10 -4.70
N TRP A 624 9.12 9.08 -4.10
CA TRP A 624 9.10 8.88 -2.65
C TRP A 624 10.04 9.80 -1.89
N ARG A 625 11.28 10.00 -2.42
CA ARG A 625 12.38 10.62 -1.67
C ARG A 625 12.94 11.87 -2.34
N ALA A 626 12.44 12.25 -3.50
CA ALA A 626 13.04 13.26 -4.37
C ALA A 626 14.51 12.91 -4.76
N ASP A 627 14.82 11.59 -4.87
CA ASP A 627 16.13 11.10 -5.27
C ASP A 627 16.13 10.72 -6.75
N LEU A 628 16.68 11.58 -7.60
CA LEU A 628 16.74 11.40 -9.05
C LEU A 628 17.88 10.47 -9.51
N LYS A 629 18.87 10.19 -8.67
CA LYS A 629 20.06 9.44 -9.06
C LYS A 629 19.77 8.02 -9.59
N PRO A 630 18.88 7.21 -8.96
CA PRO A 630 18.54 5.89 -9.52
C PRO A 630 17.92 5.96 -10.90
N LEU A 631 17.04 6.95 -11.13
CA LEU A 631 16.38 7.16 -12.43
C LEU A 631 17.39 7.60 -13.49
N HIS A 632 18.26 8.56 -13.15
CA HIS A 632 19.33 9.04 -14.03
C HIS A 632 20.21 7.88 -14.51
N THR A 633 20.74 7.10 -13.56
CA THR A 633 21.60 5.93 -13.87
C THR A 633 20.88 4.89 -14.73
N THR A 634 19.59 4.64 -14.46
CA THR A 634 18.81 3.66 -15.24
C THR A 634 18.59 4.13 -16.68
N ILE A 635 18.24 5.41 -16.87
CA ILE A 635 18.03 5.99 -18.20
C ILE A 635 19.33 5.99 -18.99
N GLU A 636 20.44 6.41 -18.40
CA GLU A 636 21.76 6.36 -19.07
C GLU A 636 22.16 4.95 -19.50
N THR A 637 21.92 3.96 -18.65
CA THR A 637 22.20 2.56 -18.98
C THR A 637 21.37 2.09 -20.17
N VAL A 638 20.06 2.40 -20.17
CA VAL A 638 19.18 2.00 -21.29
C VAL A 638 19.58 2.70 -22.60
N LEU A 639 19.95 3.99 -22.53
CA LEU A 639 20.38 4.74 -23.72
C LEU A 639 21.73 4.26 -24.26
N ALA A 640 22.63 3.82 -23.38
CA ALA A 640 23.91 3.23 -23.81
C ALA A 640 23.72 1.89 -24.51
N ASP A 641 22.80 1.06 -24.02
CA ASP A 641 22.48 -0.25 -24.62
C ASP A 641 21.64 -0.13 -25.91
N ASN A 642 20.76 0.87 -25.99
CA ASN A 642 19.88 1.11 -27.14
C ASN A 642 19.72 2.62 -27.38
N PRO A 643 20.49 3.22 -28.28
CA PRO A 643 20.37 4.64 -28.64
C PRO A 643 18.99 5.05 -29.20
N SER A 644 18.25 4.09 -29.78
CA SER A 644 16.86 4.28 -30.20
C SER A 644 15.93 3.97 -29.02
N ALA A 645 15.96 4.81 -28.00
CA ALA A 645 15.27 4.60 -26.73
C ALA A 645 13.78 4.26 -26.93
N PRO A 646 13.23 3.27 -26.20
CA PRO A 646 11.80 3.01 -26.21
C PRO A 646 11.01 4.24 -25.70
N PRO A 647 9.81 4.54 -26.23
CA PRO A 647 9.02 5.72 -25.85
C PRO A 647 8.82 5.88 -24.33
N VAL A 648 8.64 4.79 -23.60
CA VAL A 648 8.50 4.82 -22.12
C VAL A 648 9.75 5.40 -21.43
N VAL A 649 10.93 5.23 -22.02
CA VAL A 649 12.18 5.81 -21.52
C VAL A 649 12.26 7.29 -21.90
N VAL A 650 11.90 7.62 -23.14
CA VAL A 650 11.95 9.00 -23.64
C VAL A 650 11.06 9.94 -22.79
N TYR A 651 9.85 9.52 -22.46
CA TYR A 651 8.96 10.32 -21.61
C TYR A 651 9.56 10.55 -20.21
N ARG A 652 10.12 9.51 -19.59
CA ARG A 652 10.77 9.64 -18.28
C ARG A 652 12.10 10.35 -18.34
N TRP A 653 12.79 10.31 -19.48
CA TRP A 653 14.01 11.09 -19.70
C TRP A 653 13.72 12.59 -19.80
N LEU A 654 12.67 12.97 -20.55
CA LEU A 654 12.24 14.35 -20.60
C LEU A 654 11.82 14.87 -19.21
N ASP A 655 10.98 14.12 -18.50
CA ASP A 655 10.54 14.49 -17.16
C ASP A 655 11.73 14.59 -16.17
N LEU A 656 12.70 13.69 -16.23
CA LEU A 656 13.93 13.75 -15.44
C LEU A 656 14.70 15.05 -15.75
N ALA A 657 14.92 15.34 -17.03
CA ALA A 657 15.66 16.53 -17.47
C ALA A 657 14.96 17.83 -17.02
N LEU A 658 13.64 17.88 -17.07
CA LEU A 658 12.85 19.01 -16.55
C LEU A 658 13.03 19.18 -15.03
N ARG A 659 13.04 18.09 -14.27
CA ARG A 659 13.23 18.10 -12.81
C ARG A 659 14.67 18.45 -12.39
N GLU A 660 15.66 18.12 -13.22
CA GLU A 660 17.07 18.44 -13.01
C GLU A 660 17.42 19.85 -13.51
N GLY A 661 16.57 20.45 -14.33
CA GLY A 661 16.87 21.73 -14.99
C GLY A 661 17.91 21.60 -16.12
N ASP A 662 18.09 20.39 -16.69
CA ASP A 662 19.07 20.13 -17.75
C ASP A 662 18.42 20.31 -19.14
N ALA A 663 18.56 21.53 -19.67
CA ALA A 663 18.04 21.88 -20.98
C ALA A 663 18.64 21.03 -22.12
N SER A 664 19.92 20.66 -22.03
CA SER A 664 20.60 19.84 -23.05
C SER A 664 20.08 18.40 -23.07
N ALA A 665 19.84 17.82 -21.91
CA ALA A 665 19.20 16.50 -21.81
C ALA A 665 17.75 16.54 -22.29
N ALA A 666 17.02 17.62 -21.98
CA ALA A 666 15.64 17.82 -22.41
C ALA A 666 15.52 17.93 -23.95
N GLU A 667 16.43 18.65 -24.59
CA GLU A 667 16.51 18.73 -26.07
C GLU A 667 16.76 17.37 -26.72
N ARG A 668 17.69 16.58 -26.17
CA ARG A 668 17.97 15.22 -26.68
C ARG A 668 16.77 14.30 -26.47
N ALA A 669 16.08 14.39 -25.34
CA ALA A 669 14.87 13.62 -25.07
C ALA A 669 13.74 14.01 -26.03
N LEU A 670 13.57 15.32 -26.28
CA LEU A 670 12.58 15.83 -27.22
C LEU A 670 12.85 15.38 -28.66
N ALA A 671 14.12 15.39 -29.11
CA ALA A 671 14.51 14.90 -30.44
C ALA A 671 14.24 13.39 -30.63
N ALA A 672 14.19 12.62 -29.55
CA ALA A 672 13.84 11.19 -29.54
C ALA A 672 12.33 10.95 -29.35
N MET A 673 11.51 12.02 -29.19
CA MET A 673 10.08 11.90 -28.89
C MET A 673 9.31 11.28 -30.05
N PRO A 674 8.44 10.30 -29.80
CA PRO A 674 7.59 9.72 -30.83
C PRO A 674 6.54 10.76 -31.32
N ALA A 675 6.08 10.60 -32.55
CA ALA A 675 5.12 11.50 -33.19
C ALA A 675 3.77 11.65 -32.46
N GLY A 676 3.47 10.76 -31.51
CA GLY A 676 2.22 10.79 -30.72
C GLY A 676 2.20 11.79 -29.56
N GLY A 677 3.25 12.59 -29.38
CA GLY A 677 3.37 13.53 -28.28
C GLY A 677 3.88 12.87 -26.98
N CYS A 678 3.69 13.54 -25.85
CA CYS A 678 4.08 13.04 -24.53
C CYS A 678 2.84 12.76 -23.65
N TYR A 679 3.04 11.88 -22.69
CA TYR A 679 2.01 11.55 -21.70
C TYR A 679 2.55 11.84 -20.30
N ASP A 680 1.78 12.59 -19.53
CA ASP A 680 2.01 12.71 -18.11
C ASP A 680 0.78 12.16 -17.35
N GLU A 681 0.99 11.05 -16.65
CA GLU A 681 -0.03 10.38 -15.84
C GLU A 681 -1.38 10.15 -16.56
N ASN A 682 -1.33 9.70 -17.79
CA ASN A 682 -2.46 9.47 -18.72
C ASN A 682 -3.13 10.74 -19.26
N ILE A 683 -2.56 11.92 -19.03
CA ILE A 683 -2.95 13.13 -19.74
C ILE A 683 -2.11 13.23 -21.02
N PRO A 684 -2.73 13.20 -22.21
CA PRO A 684 -2.00 13.28 -23.48
C PRO A 684 -1.69 14.73 -23.82
N PHE A 685 -0.42 15.02 -24.04
CA PHE A 685 0.02 16.31 -24.52
C PHE A 685 0.65 16.16 -25.92
N PRO A 686 0.39 17.07 -26.87
CA PRO A 686 1.07 17.07 -28.16
C PRO A 686 2.57 17.35 -28.00
N THR A 687 3.38 16.97 -28.99
CA THR A 687 4.84 17.20 -28.98
C THR A 687 5.16 18.70 -28.81
N SER A 688 4.36 19.58 -29.41
CA SER A 688 4.50 21.03 -29.29
C SER A 688 4.38 21.56 -27.85
N TRP A 689 3.63 20.90 -26.97
CA TRP A 689 3.63 21.18 -25.53
C TRP A 689 5.01 20.90 -24.90
N CYS A 690 5.60 19.74 -25.23
CA CYS A 690 6.91 19.35 -24.71
C CYS A 690 8.01 20.28 -25.24
N GLU A 691 7.91 20.74 -26.52
CA GLU A 691 8.76 21.78 -27.10
C GLU A 691 8.68 23.04 -26.24
N GLY A 692 7.48 23.52 -25.95
CA GLY A 692 7.28 24.74 -25.16
C GLY A 692 7.85 24.63 -23.73
N LEU A 693 7.79 23.45 -23.09
CA LEU A 693 8.44 23.24 -21.78
C LEU A 693 9.97 23.28 -21.87
N VAL A 694 10.55 22.73 -22.94
CA VAL A 694 12.01 22.75 -23.17
C VAL A 694 12.48 24.17 -23.50
N ASP A 695 11.76 24.91 -24.35
CA ASP A 695 12.07 26.31 -24.67
C ASP A 695 11.98 27.19 -23.44
N ARG A 696 10.98 27.04 -22.60
CA ARG A 696 10.87 27.71 -21.30
C ARG A 696 12.04 27.37 -20.38
N LEU A 697 12.48 26.13 -20.33
CA LEU A 697 13.65 25.71 -19.55
C LEU A 697 14.94 26.40 -20.03
N ARG A 698 15.04 26.71 -21.34
CA ARG A 698 16.12 27.47 -21.95
C ARG A 698 16.03 28.99 -21.74
N GLY A 699 14.89 29.44 -21.22
CA GLY A 699 14.60 30.87 -21.09
C GLY A 699 14.16 31.56 -22.40
N ASP A 700 13.76 30.78 -23.41
CA ASP A 700 13.25 31.32 -24.69
C ASP A 700 11.71 31.42 -24.64
N GLU A 701 11.23 32.39 -23.89
CA GLU A 701 9.78 32.63 -23.72
C GLU A 701 9.02 32.85 -25.04
N PRO A 702 9.56 33.55 -26.08
CA PRO A 702 8.87 33.65 -27.36
C PRO A 702 8.68 32.33 -28.08
N ALA A 703 9.72 31.48 -28.14
CA ALA A 703 9.64 30.14 -28.73
C ALA A 703 8.67 29.26 -27.96
N ALA A 704 8.72 29.30 -26.64
CA ALA A 704 7.80 28.58 -25.76
C ALA A 704 6.33 28.96 -26.00
N HIS A 705 6.05 30.26 -26.13
CA HIS A 705 4.71 30.76 -26.40
C HIS A 705 4.18 30.29 -27.77
N ASP A 706 5.00 30.36 -28.82
CA ASP A 706 4.64 29.84 -30.15
C ASP A 706 4.38 28.34 -30.14
N ALA A 707 5.17 27.58 -29.39
CA ALA A 707 4.97 26.15 -29.21
C ALA A 707 3.65 25.84 -28.48
N PHE A 708 3.32 26.55 -27.42
CA PHE A 708 2.03 26.40 -26.72
C PHE A 708 0.83 26.77 -27.60
N ILE A 709 0.94 27.79 -28.49
CA ILE A 709 -0.11 28.07 -29.46
C ILE A 709 -0.33 26.87 -30.41
N ARG A 710 0.75 26.26 -30.90
CA ARG A 710 0.62 25.03 -31.71
C ARG A 710 -0.07 23.91 -30.93
N ALA A 711 0.34 23.65 -29.66
CA ALA A 711 -0.26 22.67 -28.81
C ALA A 711 -1.76 22.90 -28.60
N ARG A 712 -2.16 24.13 -28.37
CA ARG A 712 -3.57 24.53 -28.23
C ARG A 712 -4.37 24.15 -29.47
N ASN A 713 -3.88 24.54 -30.66
CA ASN A 713 -4.56 24.25 -31.93
C ASN A 713 -4.72 22.76 -32.21
N GLU A 714 -3.69 21.95 -31.86
CA GLU A 714 -3.72 20.50 -32.00
C GLU A 714 -4.78 19.87 -31.07
N LEU A 715 -4.82 20.29 -29.79
CA LEU A 715 -5.82 19.82 -28.83
C LEU A 715 -7.25 20.24 -29.19
N GLU A 716 -7.46 21.46 -29.66
CA GLU A 716 -8.76 21.92 -30.16
C GLU A 716 -9.25 21.08 -31.36
N GLN A 717 -8.34 20.65 -32.23
CA GLN A 717 -8.69 19.79 -33.34
C GLN A 717 -9.11 18.41 -32.87
N VAL A 718 -8.42 17.82 -31.88
CA VAL A 718 -8.80 16.56 -31.23
C VAL A 718 -10.18 16.70 -30.59
N LEU A 719 -10.42 17.75 -29.80
CA LEU A 719 -11.66 17.96 -29.07
C LEU A 719 -12.85 18.30 -29.96
N ARG A 720 -12.66 18.87 -31.16
CA ARG A 720 -13.74 19.00 -32.15
C ARG A 720 -14.33 17.65 -32.54
N ASN A 721 -13.52 16.61 -32.61
CA ASN A 721 -13.94 15.26 -32.95
C ASN A 721 -14.34 14.43 -31.71
N GLN A 722 -13.90 14.86 -30.52
CA GLN A 722 -14.04 14.13 -29.26
C GLN A 722 -14.43 15.09 -28.11
N PRO A 723 -15.61 15.75 -28.14
CA PRO A 723 -15.94 16.83 -27.19
C PRO A 723 -16.13 16.36 -25.75
N GLY A 724 -16.30 15.06 -25.51
CA GLY A 724 -16.41 14.43 -24.20
C GLY A 724 -15.11 13.85 -23.66
N TYR A 725 -13.96 14.12 -24.32
CA TYR A 725 -12.68 13.55 -23.91
C TYR A 725 -12.07 14.37 -22.76
N ALA A 726 -12.33 13.94 -21.51
CA ALA A 726 -11.96 14.67 -20.30
C ALA A 726 -10.45 14.92 -20.18
N GLN A 727 -9.61 13.95 -20.53
CA GLN A 727 -8.15 14.10 -20.48
C GLN A 727 -7.65 15.13 -21.51
N GLY A 728 -8.25 15.16 -22.70
CA GLY A 728 -7.95 16.17 -23.72
C GLY A 728 -8.36 17.58 -23.28
N LEU A 729 -9.53 17.74 -22.63
CA LEU A 729 -9.96 19.01 -22.03
C LEU A 729 -9.00 19.46 -20.94
N CYS A 730 -8.57 18.54 -20.09
CA CYS A 730 -7.58 18.82 -19.05
C CYS A 730 -6.25 19.33 -19.65
N ALA A 731 -5.74 18.63 -20.69
CA ALA A 731 -4.53 19.07 -21.40
C ALA A 731 -4.68 20.46 -22.02
N LEU A 732 -5.84 20.74 -22.65
CA LEU A 732 -6.13 22.05 -23.23
C LEU A 732 -6.14 23.14 -22.15
N GLY A 733 -6.80 22.91 -21.01
CA GLY A 733 -6.82 23.84 -19.88
C GLY A 733 -5.42 24.15 -19.33
N VAL A 734 -4.50 23.15 -19.29
CA VAL A 734 -3.09 23.38 -18.89
C VAL A 734 -2.37 24.25 -19.92
N VAL A 735 -2.57 23.98 -21.21
CA VAL A 735 -1.97 24.77 -22.30
C VAL A 735 -2.50 26.21 -22.29
N ASP A 736 -3.81 26.42 -22.12
CA ASP A 736 -4.42 27.75 -22.02
C ASP A 736 -3.94 28.49 -20.76
N ALA A 737 -3.70 27.80 -19.65
CA ALA A 737 -3.08 28.41 -18.49
C ALA A 737 -1.64 28.86 -18.76
N ALA A 738 -0.86 28.09 -19.54
CA ALA A 738 0.49 28.45 -19.97
C ALA A 738 0.51 29.69 -20.92
N LEU A 739 -0.52 29.88 -21.73
CA LEU A 739 -0.73 31.00 -22.61
C LEU A 739 -1.32 32.24 -21.90
N GLY A 740 -1.77 32.10 -20.65
CA GLY A 740 -2.42 33.18 -19.89
C GLY A 740 -3.92 33.36 -20.18
N ASN A 741 -4.56 32.43 -20.88
CA ASN A 741 -6.00 32.41 -21.19
C ASN A 741 -6.81 31.90 -19.96
N LYS A 742 -6.82 32.73 -18.91
CA LYS A 742 -7.28 32.32 -17.58
C LYS A 742 -8.70 31.70 -17.55
N GLU A 743 -9.65 32.39 -18.18
CA GLU A 743 -11.07 32.00 -18.14
C GLU A 743 -11.31 30.69 -18.88
N ASP A 744 -10.68 30.50 -20.04
CA ASP A 744 -10.77 29.27 -20.83
C ASP A 744 -10.10 28.11 -20.11
N ALA A 745 -8.91 28.31 -19.57
CA ALA A 745 -8.14 27.30 -18.83
C ALA A 745 -8.95 26.73 -17.64
N ILE A 746 -9.54 27.61 -16.82
CA ILE A 746 -10.33 27.21 -15.66
C ILE A 746 -11.58 26.46 -16.10
N ARG A 747 -12.33 26.97 -17.07
CA ARG A 747 -13.54 26.32 -17.60
C ARG A 747 -13.27 24.91 -18.11
N GLU A 748 -12.18 24.71 -18.85
CA GLU A 748 -11.79 23.42 -19.42
C GLU A 748 -11.33 22.45 -18.35
N GLY A 749 -10.53 22.91 -17.39
CA GLY A 749 -10.11 22.12 -16.26
C GLY A 749 -11.28 21.65 -15.36
N GLU A 750 -12.20 22.56 -15.04
CA GLU A 750 -13.42 22.23 -14.27
C GLU A 750 -14.29 21.24 -15.03
N ARG A 751 -14.49 21.48 -16.35
CA ARG A 751 -15.27 20.58 -17.20
C ARG A 751 -14.67 19.18 -17.28
N ALA A 752 -13.35 19.05 -17.30
CA ALA A 752 -12.68 17.76 -17.26
C ALA A 752 -12.99 16.99 -15.96
N VAL A 753 -12.94 17.66 -14.80
CA VAL A 753 -13.29 17.08 -13.50
C VAL A 753 -14.76 16.71 -13.41
N GLU A 754 -15.67 17.53 -13.96
CA GLU A 754 -17.10 17.21 -14.01
C GLU A 754 -17.41 15.94 -14.82
N LEU A 755 -16.73 15.74 -15.95
CA LEU A 755 -16.93 14.55 -16.80
C LEU A 755 -16.48 13.26 -16.11
N ILE A 756 -15.37 13.31 -15.38
CA ILE A 756 -14.85 12.15 -14.64
C ILE A 756 -14.51 12.58 -13.20
N PRO A 757 -15.51 12.76 -12.34
CA PRO A 757 -15.26 13.05 -10.93
C PRO A 757 -14.64 11.84 -10.21
N VAL A 758 -14.02 12.06 -9.07
CA VAL A 758 -13.40 11.00 -8.22
C VAL A 758 -14.41 9.89 -7.89
N SER A 759 -15.68 10.24 -7.71
CA SER A 759 -16.77 9.27 -7.46
C SER A 759 -17.03 8.32 -8.65
N LYS A 760 -16.72 8.76 -9.88
CA LYS A 760 -16.84 7.94 -11.11
C LYS A 760 -15.55 7.15 -11.36
N SER A 761 -14.39 7.71 -11.07
CA SER A 761 -13.11 7.01 -11.17
C SER A 761 -12.10 7.59 -10.17
N ALA A 762 -11.80 6.83 -9.13
CA ALA A 762 -10.84 7.24 -8.10
C ALA A 762 -9.41 7.42 -8.62
N ILE A 763 -9.08 6.90 -9.80
CA ILE A 763 -7.77 7.12 -10.47
C ILE A 763 -7.82 8.39 -11.32
N GLU A 764 -8.66 8.38 -12.35
CA GLU A 764 -8.69 9.48 -13.33
C GLU A 764 -9.17 10.78 -12.70
N GLY A 765 -10.23 10.72 -11.87
CA GLY A 765 -10.74 11.90 -11.18
C GLY A 765 -9.73 12.54 -10.23
N SER A 766 -8.90 11.71 -9.56
CA SER A 766 -7.82 12.21 -8.71
C SER A 766 -6.74 12.94 -9.51
N VAL A 767 -6.35 12.41 -10.66
CA VAL A 767 -5.39 13.05 -11.58
C VAL A 767 -5.95 14.34 -12.14
N LEU A 768 -7.21 14.33 -12.60
CA LEU A 768 -7.85 15.56 -13.10
C LEU A 768 -7.95 16.65 -12.02
N THR A 769 -8.24 16.28 -10.77
CA THR A 769 -8.24 17.20 -9.63
C THR A 769 -6.85 17.79 -9.38
N GLN A 770 -5.80 16.99 -9.49
CA GLN A 770 -4.40 17.44 -9.41
C GLN A 770 -4.06 18.45 -10.50
N TYR A 771 -4.44 18.17 -11.74
CA TYR A 771 -4.18 19.09 -12.87
C TYR A 771 -5.00 20.37 -12.77
N LEU A 772 -6.20 20.30 -12.23
CA LEU A 772 -6.99 21.52 -11.95
C LEU A 772 -6.25 22.43 -10.94
N ALA A 773 -5.55 21.83 -9.95
CA ALA A 773 -4.68 22.62 -9.06
C ALA A 773 -3.51 23.28 -9.81
N ILE A 774 -2.91 22.60 -10.80
CA ILE A 774 -1.86 23.18 -11.66
C ILE A 774 -2.43 24.35 -12.50
N ILE A 775 -3.59 24.16 -13.12
CA ILE A 775 -4.29 25.19 -13.90
C ILE A 775 -4.53 26.44 -13.05
N TYR A 776 -5.10 26.34 -11.88
CA TYR A 776 -5.29 27.45 -10.95
C TYR A 776 -3.96 28.11 -10.55
N GLY A 777 -2.92 27.32 -10.30
CA GLY A 777 -1.58 27.83 -9.98
C GLY A 777 -0.98 28.67 -11.11
N TRP A 778 -1.09 28.21 -12.34
CA TRP A 778 -0.56 28.91 -13.53
C TRP A 778 -1.41 30.12 -13.95
N THR A 779 -2.72 30.11 -13.64
CA THR A 779 -3.60 31.28 -13.87
C THR A 779 -3.51 32.32 -12.73
N GLY A 780 -2.66 32.09 -11.73
CA GLY A 780 -2.38 32.99 -10.61
C GLY A 780 -3.38 32.90 -9.43
N ASP A 781 -4.36 32.01 -9.49
CA ASP A 781 -5.32 31.79 -8.39
C ASP A 781 -4.74 30.80 -7.38
N LYS A 782 -3.83 31.30 -6.52
CA LYS A 782 -3.13 30.48 -5.53
C LYS A 782 -4.05 29.87 -4.49
N ASP A 783 -5.15 30.52 -4.15
CA ASP A 783 -6.06 30.02 -3.10
C ASP A 783 -6.80 28.78 -3.60
N CYS A 784 -7.41 28.84 -4.77
CA CYS A 784 -8.04 27.69 -5.41
C CYS A 784 -7.02 26.57 -5.73
N ALA A 785 -5.82 26.93 -6.17
CA ALA A 785 -4.75 25.97 -6.44
C ALA A 785 -4.38 25.16 -5.20
N ILE A 786 -4.17 25.83 -4.06
CA ILE A 786 -3.82 25.19 -2.78
C ILE A 786 -4.97 24.34 -2.27
N GLU A 787 -6.21 24.80 -2.37
CA GLU A 787 -7.40 24.02 -1.97
C GLU A 787 -7.50 22.73 -2.76
N ARG A 788 -7.42 22.79 -4.10
CA ARG A 788 -7.48 21.61 -4.97
C ARG A 788 -6.28 20.68 -4.77
N LEU A 789 -5.07 21.23 -4.54
CA LEU A 789 -3.89 20.44 -4.23
C LEU A 789 -4.04 19.71 -2.90
N ALA A 790 -4.56 20.39 -1.86
CA ALA A 790 -4.80 19.78 -0.55
C ALA A 790 -5.88 18.67 -0.61
N GLU A 791 -6.86 18.80 -1.50
CA GLU A 791 -7.83 17.76 -1.82
C GLU A 791 -7.13 16.57 -2.52
N ALA A 792 -6.43 16.82 -3.62
CA ALA A 792 -5.72 15.81 -4.41
C ALA A 792 -4.69 15.02 -3.55
N ALA A 793 -3.96 15.71 -2.67
CA ALA A 793 -2.97 15.07 -1.78
C ALA A 793 -3.56 14.04 -0.80
N LYS A 794 -4.87 14.06 -0.56
CA LYS A 794 -5.60 13.09 0.30
C LYS A 794 -6.18 11.93 -0.49
N LEU A 795 -6.22 12.05 -1.82
CA LEU A 795 -6.83 11.05 -2.69
C LEU A 795 -5.79 10.00 -3.08
N PRO A 796 -5.98 8.73 -2.70
CA PRO A 796 -5.22 7.65 -3.33
C PRO A 796 -5.45 7.67 -4.86
N GLY A 797 -4.39 7.44 -5.62
CA GLY A 797 -4.44 7.50 -7.09
C GLY A 797 -4.13 8.87 -7.69
N SER A 798 -4.01 9.94 -6.89
CA SER A 798 -3.34 11.15 -7.33
C SER A 798 -1.83 10.90 -7.38
N HIS A 799 -1.16 11.59 -8.29
CA HIS A 799 0.31 11.57 -8.37
C HIS A 799 0.95 12.71 -7.54
N VAL A 800 0.21 13.22 -6.56
CA VAL A 800 0.70 14.22 -5.61
C VAL A 800 1.64 13.54 -4.61
N THR A 801 2.92 13.48 -4.98
CA THR A 801 3.98 12.85 -4.19
C THR A 801 4.97 13.89 -3.67
N TYR A 802 5.79 13.51 -2.69
CA TYR A 802 6.85 14.38 -2.18
C TYR A 802 7.82 14.83 -3.27
N GLY A 803 8.28 13.90 -4.11
CA GLY A 803 9.23 14.18 -5.18
C GLY A 803 8.64 15.02 -6.28
N TYR A 804 7.41 14.75 -6.70
CA TYR A 804 6.72 15.48 -7.74
C TYR A 804 6.52 16.96 -7.36
N LEU A 805 5.95 17.21 -6.17
CA LEU A 805 5.76 18.59 -5.71
C LEU A 805 7.08 19.33 -5.51
N ARG A 806 8.11 18.63 -5.03
CA ARG A 806 9.39 19.25 -4.73
C ARG A 806 10.23 19.59 -5.97
N LEU A 807 10.16 18.77 -7.02
CA LEU A 807 11.12 18.81 -8.12
C LEU A 807 10.51 19.29 -9.43
N HIS A 808 9.22 18.98 -9.70
CA HIS A 808 8.66 19.24 -11.01
C HIS A 808 8.31 20.73 -11.23
N PRO A 809 8.71 21.36 -12.36
CA PRO A 809 8.53 22.80 -12.62
C PRO A 809 7.06 23.23 -12.78
N LEU A 810 6.13 22.31 -13.01
CA LEU A 810 4.69 22.62 -13.03
C LEU A 810 4.19 23.25 -11.71
N TRP A 811 4.89 23.04 -10.60
CA TRP A 811 4.57 23.58 -9.28
C TRP A 811 5.29 24.88 -8.93
N ASP A 812 6.14 25.41 -9.82
CA ASP A 812 6.91 26.64 -9.57
C ASP A 812 6.04 27.85 -9.20
N PRO A 813 4.82 28.08 -9.79
CA PRO A 813 3.97 29.18 -9.39
C PRO A 813 3.53 29.16 -7.91
N LEU A 814 3.55 27.98 -7.26
CA LEU A 814 3.14 27.82 -5.86
C LEU A 814 4.33 27.76 -4.88
N ARG A 815 5.57 27.62 -5.38
CA ARG A 815 6.76 27.59 -4.53
C ARG A 815 6.89 28.85 -3.69
N GLY A 816 7.28 28.69 -2.41
CA GLY A 816 7.40 29.76 -1.44
C GLY A 816 6.08 30.16 -0.77
N ASP A 817 4.90 29.65 -1.19
CA ASP A 817 3.66 29.77 -0.41
C ASP A 817 3.73 28.82 0.78
N ARG A 818 3.55 29.33 2.00
CA ARG A 818 3.66 28.56 3.24
C ARG A 818 2.71 27.36 3.29
N ARG A 819 1.53 27.46 2.67
CA ARG A 819 0.53 26.40 2.61
C ARG A 819 0.97 25.27 1.68
N PHE A 820 1.56 25.65 0.52
CA PHE A 820 2.15 24.68 -0.41
C PHE A 820 3.29 23.92 0.27
N GLU A 821 4.23 24.64 0.90
CA GLU A 821 5.37 24.00 1.61
C GLU A 821 4.90 23.08 2.78
N ALA A 822 3.79 23.41 3.43
CA ALA A 822 3.18 22.55 4.44
C ALA A 822 2.65 21.22 3.83
N ILE A 823 2.04 21.28 2.63
CA ILE A 823 1.59 20.08 1.92
C ILE A 823 2.80 19.22 1.54
N VAL A 824 3.85 19.82 0.94
CA VAL A 824 5.10 19.13 0.59
C VAL A 824 5.71 18.45 1.82
N ALA A 825 5.80 19.17 2.94
CA ALA A 825 6.35 18.62 4.19
C ALA A 825 5.53 17.46 4.75
N SER A 826 4.20 17.47 4.55
CA SER A 826 3.30 16.41 5.02
C SER A 826 3.53 15.07 4.29
N LEU A 827 3.99 15.14 3.04
CA LEU A 827 4.28 13.99 2.17
C LEU A 827 5.73 13.49 2.29
N ALA A 828 6.59 14.22 3.02
CA ALA A 828 7.99 13.84 3.19
C ALA A 828 8.13 12.44 3.81
N PRO A 829 9.11 11.64 3.37
CA PRO A 829 9.32 10.31 3.90
C PRO A 829 9.59 10.35 5.41
N LYS A 830 8.84 9.54 6.17
CA LYS A 830 9.06 9.35 7.59
C LYS A 830 10.12 8.27 7.76
N TYR A 831 11.30 8.63 8.31
CA TYR A 831 12.42 7.72 8.59
C TYR A 831 12.15 6.81 9.78
#